data_f80c21c5756824d9e66621e2c55b4da2
#
_entry.id   f80c21c5756824d9e66621e2c55b4da2
#
_cell.length_a   1.000
_cell.length_b   1.000
_cell.length_c   1.000
_cell.angle_alpha   90.00
_cell.angle_beta   90.00
_cell.angle_gamma   90.00
#
_symmetry.space_group_name_H-M   'P 1'
#
loop_
_entity.id
_entity.type
_entity.pdbx_description
1 polymer ?
#
loop_
_entity_poly.entity_id
_entity_poly.type
_entity_poly.pdbx_seq_one_letter_code
_entity_poly.pdbx_strand_id
1 'polypeptide(L)'
;MRALSCGRTETAASAVLLAFLLDSGAFAQDSEEVERIRVTGHYENAVGTSDAASQGNITFRLIEARPLLRPGEVLEYVPGVIITQHSGDGKANQYFLRGFNLDHGTDFRTTVVHMPVNMPTHAHGHGYSDLNFLIPELISRVSYKKGPYFADEGDFSSAGSAEIFYHTKMKQGIASVGIGNGDYRRALAANSFDAGAGHMLYGVELFSNDGPWQNPADTRRLNGVLRYSQGTNADGYTVTGMAYQGKWNATDQIPRRATESGLISRFGTIDPTDGGRSERYSLSFDRHKALGNGEFHMDAYAIKYRLKLFSNFTYFTNDPVNGDQFEQSDERTVFGINPSWTLTGKWGERQFINSFGVDLRRDHIGSVGLYNTVARERLGTVRADKVRQTGLGAYFQNTLQWSEHLRTVAGARTDFYGATVDSDLAANSDSTRARITSPKVNVIFGPFARTEYFFNYGHGFHSNDARGTTITLDPGTLAPAEKVPALVKTRGAEFGVRTELVPGLQSSLSLWRLTLASELIFTGDAGTTEASRASLRRGIEWSNRYIPRPWLIVDLDLSASRAEFTDADPAGNAIPGAIDKVASFGVTLNDIGRWSLAGHLRYFGPRPLIEDNSQRSQSSINVALRAAYRLHPNLRLHFDVHNLFNRKASDIDYFYASRLRGEPAPVDDIHFHPAEPRSLRVALVGNF
;
A
#
# COMPACT_ATOMS: atom_id res chain seq x y z
N MET A 1 0.67 5.64 -59.85
CA MET A 1 1.99 6.32 -59.86
C MET A 1 2.21 7.03 -58.53
N ARG A 2 3.34 6.67 -57.90
CA ARG A 2 4.02 7.28 -56.72
C ARG A 2 3.21 7.31 -55.40
N ALA A 3 3.43 6.52 -54.37
CA ALA A 3 4.63 6.01 -53.68
C ALA A 3 5.27 6.99 -52.70
N LEU A 4 5.37 6.52 -51.42
CA LEU A 4 6.34 6.84 -50.38
C LEU A 4 6.11 8.16 -49.60
N SER A 5 6.15 8.20 -48.28
CA SER A 5 7.16 7.60 -47.38
C SER A 5 6.68 7.45 -45.95
N CYS A 6 6.98 6.30 -45.41
CA CYS A 6 6.92 6.01 -43.99
C CYS A 6 8.26 6.43 -43.35
N GLY A 7 8.26 7.23 -42.32
CA GLY A 7 9.44 7.70 -41.60
C GLY A 7 9.55 7.12 -40.22
N ARG A 8 10.54 6.24 -40.03
CA ARG A 8 11.08 5.63 -38.84
C ARG A 8 11.35 6.61 -37.71
N THR A 9 10.91 6.29 -36.49
CA THR A 9 11.54 6.70 -35.22
C THR A 9 11.15 5.75 -34.07
N GLU A 10 11.60 4.50 -34.13
CA GLU A 10 11.46 3.53 -33.00
C GLU A 10 12.74 2.73 -32.71
N THR A 11 13.91 3.32 -32.83
CA THR A 11 15.18 2.58 -32.60
C THR A 11 16.23 3.34 -31.77
N ALA A 12 15.82 4.17 -30.81
CA ALA A 12 16.79 4.86 -29.96
C ALA A 12 16.78 4.44 -28.49
N ALA A 13 15.83 3.63 -28.04
CA ALA A 13 15.72 3.25 -26.64
C ALA A 13 16.45 1.94 -26.26
N SER A 14 16.84 1.12 -27.23
CA SER A 14 17.45 -0.19 -26.96
C SER A 14 18.99 -0.20 -26.87
N ALA A 15 19.65 0.90 -27.20
CA ALA A 15 21.11 0.95 -27.26
C ALA A 15 21.81 1.46 -25.97
N VAL A 16 21.08 2.05 -25.03
CA VAL A 16 21.68 2.62 -23.80
C VAL A 16 21.83 1.57 -22.68
N LEU A 17 21.12 0.47 -22.74
CA LEU A 17 21.15 -0.56 -21.69
C LEU A 17 22.36 -1.53 -21.79
N LEU A 18 23.08 -1.57 -22.89
CA LEU A 18 24.19 -2.54 -23.12
C LEU A 18 25.60 -2.00 -22.85
N ALA A 19 25.79 -0.71 -22.64
CA ALA A 19 27.12 -0.08 -22.53
C ALA A 19 27.71 -0.08 -21.11
N PHE A 20 27.00 -0.51 -20.07
CA PHE A 20 27.48 -0.50 -18.69
C PHE A 20 27.94 -1.85 -18.11
N LEU A 21 28.04 -2.89 -18.94
CA LEU A 21 28.36 -4.25 -18.46
C LEU A 21 29.82 -4.68 -18.62
N LEU A 22 30.71 -3.84 -19.13
CA LEU A 22 32.10 -4.24 -19.39
C LEU A 22 33.07 -3.22 -18.78
N ASP A 23 33.35 -3.32 -17.48
CA ASP A 23 34.67 -2.98 -16.96
C ASP A 23 34.91 -3.72 -15.63
N SER A 24 35.62 -4.84 -15.71
CA SER A 24 36.04 -5.66 -14.56
C SER A 24 37.53 -5.46 -14.32
N GLY A 25 37.86 -4.44 -13.53
CA GLY A 25 39.21 -4.24 -12.96
C GLY A 25 39.20 -4.59 -11.48
N ALA A 26 39.82 -5.73 -11.12
CA ALA A 26 39.97 -6.18 -9.75
C ALA A 26 41.00 -5.33 -9.00
N PHE A 27 40.60 -4.72 -7.88
CA PHE A 27 41.47 -4.39 -6.76
C PHE A 27 40.78 -4.87 -5.48
N ALA A 28 41.35 -5.91 -4.89
CA ALA A 28 41.01 -6.35 -3.56
C ALA A 28 41.63 -5.39 -2.56
N GLN A 29 40.81 -4.74 -1.73
CA GLN A 29 41.22 -4.09 -0.51
C GLN A 29 40.38 -4.64 0.64
N ASP A 30 41.05 -5.16 1.66
CA ASP A 30 40.43 -5.65 2.88
C ASP A 30 39.52 -4.58 3.46
N SER A 31 38.24 -4.83 3.48
CA SER A 31 37.25 -4.01 4.18
C SER A 31 37.01 -4.63 5.55
N GLU A 32 37.28 -3.85 6.62
CA GLU A 32 36.83 -4.14 7.98
C GLU A 32 35.37 -4.60 7.96
N GLU A 33 35.08 -5.70 8.61
CA GLU A 33 33.73 -6.24 8.79
C GLU A 33 32.88 -5.19 9.51
N VAL A 34 32.03 -4.50 8.75
CA VAL A 34 30.96 -3.68 9.34
C VAL A 34 30.10 -4.62 10.18
N GLU A 35 30.09 -4.38 11.48
CA GLU A 35 29.36 -5.16 12.47
C GLU A 35 27.91 -5.29 12.01
N ARG A 36 27.53 -6.49 11.57
CA ARG A 36 26.17 -6.79 11.12
C ARG A 36 25.24 -6.58 12.30
N ILE A 37 24.42 -5.53 12.26
CA ILE A 37 23.37 -5.30 13.25
C ILE A 37 22.51 -6.58 13.26
N ARG A 38 22.62 -7.32 14.35
CA ARG A 38 21.88 -8.57 14.55
C ARG A 38 20.45 -8.20 14.90
N VAL A 39 19.55 -8.23 13.89
CA VAL A 39 18.11 -8.02 14.09
C VAL A 39 17.60 -9.00 15.14
N THR A 40 17.30 -8.51 16.33
CA THR A 40 16.84 -9.32 17.45
C THR A 40 15.37 -9.13 17.78
N GLY A 41 14.76 -8.04 17.29
CA GLY A 41 13.39 -7.63 17.58
C GLY A 41 12.44 -7.70 16.38
N HIS A 42 11.17 -7.40 16.64
CA HIS A 42 10.12 -7.24 15.63
C HIS A 42 10.22 -5.92 14.85
N TYR A 43 10.88 -4.91 15.46
CA TYR A 43 11.06 -3.56 14.92
C TYR A 43 12.50 -3.11 15.09
N GLU A 44 12.95 -2.28 14.15
CA GLU A 44 14.23 -1.59 14.19
C GLU A 44 13.97 -0.09 14.20
N ASN A 45 13.82 0.48 15.38
CA ASN A 45 13.46 1.88 15.60
C ASN A 45 14.36 2.52 16.67
N ALA A 46 15.64 2.17 16.72
CA ALA A 46 16.57 2.66 17.73
C ALA A 46 16.71 4.19 17.68
N VAL A 47 17.03 4.77 18.84
CA VAL A 47 17.43 6.17 18.97
C VAL A 47 18.69 6.41 18.11
N GLY A 48 18.74 7.50 17.35
CA GLY A 48 19.84 7.84 16.43
C GLY A 48 19.67 7.33 14.99
N THR A 49 18.62 6.58 14.67
CA THR A 49 18.47 5.92 13.36
C THR A 49 17.44 6.55 12.44
N SER A 50 16.72 7.60 12.87
CA SER A 50 15.56 8.13 12.13
C SER A 50 15.56 9.65 12.10
N ASP A 51 14.85 10.21 11.11
CA ASP A 51 14.69 11.66 10.94
C ASP A 51 13.31 12.15 11.42
N ALA A 52 12.42 11.23 11.81
CA ALA A 52 11.11 11.51 12.42
C ALA A 52 10.77 10.44 13.46
N ALA A 53 10.00 10.80 14.49
CA ALA A 53 9.51 9.83 15.47
C ALA A 53 8.56 8.81 14.85
N SER A 54 7.87 9.16 13.77
CA SER A 54 6.91 8.36 13.03
C SER A 54 7.49 7.57 11.85
N GLN A 55 8.81 7.33 11.86
CA GLN A 55 9.54 6.51 10.88
C GLN A 55 10.06 5.24 11.55
N GLY A 56 10.17 4.12 10.81
CA GLY A 56 10.79 2.90 11.34
C GLY A 56 10.78 1.73 10.36
N ASN A 57 11.26 0.59 10.86
CA ASN A 57 11.30 -0.67 10.14
C ASN A 57 10.59 -1.78 10.91
N ILE A 58 9.86 -2.61 10.18
CA ILE A 58 9.25 -3.86 10.64
C ILE A 58 10.08 -4.99 10.08
N THR A 59 10.48 -5.92 10.92
CA THR A 59 11.34 -7.03 10.50
C THR A 59 10.52 -8.25 10.10
N PHE A 60 11.13 -9.16 9.32
CA PHE A 60 10.52 -10.42 8.94
C PHE A 60 10.03 -11.25 10.15
N ARG A 61 10.64 -11.09 11.33
CA ARG A 61 10.28 -11.81 12.56
C ARG A 61 8.85 -11.53 13.03
N LEU A 62 8.38 -10.29 12.86
CA LEU A 62 7.00 -9.97 13.16
C LEU A 62 6.04 -10.61 12.16
N ILE A 63 6.42 -10.58 10.87
CA ILE A 63 5.61 -11.16 9.79
C ILE A 63 5.50 -12.68 9.94
N GLU A 64 6.59 -13.35 10.29
CA GLU A 64 6.61 -14.79 10.57
C GLU A 64 5.81 -15.17 11.84
N ALA A 65 5.88 -14.34 12.88
CA ALA A 65 5.28 -14.64 14.18
C ALA A 65 3.75 -14.60 14.16
N ARG A 66 3.12 -13.72 13.38
CA ARG A 66 1.67 -13.46 13.44
C ARG A 66 0.92 -13.99 12.24
N PRO A 67 -0.32 -14.51 12.44
CA PRO A 67 -1.14 -14.91 11.31
C PRO A 67 -1.63 -13.70 10.51
N LEU A 68 -1.59 -13.80 9.19
CA LEU A 68 -2.19 -12.86 8.25
C LEU A 68 -3.45 -13.50 7.65
N LEU A 69 -4.55 -12.76 7.64
CA LEU A 69 -5.75 -13.20 6.96
C LEU A 69 -5.59 -13.04 5.44
N ARG A 70 -4.99 -11.89 5.02
CA ARG A 70 -4.74 -11.49 3.62
C ARG A 70 -3.31 -10.95 3.48
N PRO A 71 -2.65 -11.07 2.29
CA PRO A 71 -1.27 -10.57 2.10
C PRO A 71 -1.08 -9.08 2.39
N GLY A 72 -2.06 -8.24 2.03
CA GLY A 72 -2.01 -6.79 2.27
C GLY A 72 -1.94 -6.40 3.74
N GLU A 73 -2.42 -7.26 4.66
CA GLU A 73 -2.38 -7.00 6.11
C GLU A 73 -0.95 -6.90 6.68
N VAL A 74 0.08 -7.21 5.90
CA VAL A 74 1.46 -6.93 6.29
C VAL A 74 1.68 -5.43 6.58
N LEU A 75 0.91 -4.55 5.96
CA LEU A 75 0.96 -3.12 6.21
C LEU A 75 0.25 -2.69 7.51
N GLU A 76 -0.60 -3.53 8.12
CA GLU A 76 -1.16 -3.24 9.46
C GLU A 76 -0.11 -3.26 10.58
N TYR A 77 1.08 -3.79 10.30
CA TYR A 77 2.19 -3.69 11.24
C TYR A 77 2.84 -2.31 11.27
N VAL A 78 2.55 -1.44 10.28
CA VAL A 78 2.86 0.00 10.34
C VAL A 78 1.93 0.63 11.40
N PRO A 79 2.47 1.26 12.44
CA PRO A 79 1.66 1.80 13.53
C PRO A 79 0.54 2.74 13.05
N GLY A 80 -0.70 2.46 13.46
CA GLY A 80 -1.86 3.26 13.11
C GLY A 80 -2.51 2.96 11.76
N VAL A 81 -1.94 2.08 10.93
CA VAL A 81 -2.58 1.59 9.69
C VAL A 81 -3.64 0.55 10.02
N ILE A 82 -4.78 0.63 9.36
CA ILE A 82 -5.84 -0.39 9.34
C ILE A 82 -6.07 -0.80 7.89
N ILE A 83 -6.22 -2.10 7.69
CA ILE A 83 -6.54 -2.73 6.40
C ILE A 83 -7.92 -3.36 6.49
N THR A 84 -8.78 -3.06 5.53
CA THR A 84 -10.12 -3.66 5.43
C THR A 84 -10.39 -4.20 4.04
N GLN A 85 -11.50 -4.92 3.89
CA GLN A 85 -11.99 -5.38 2.60
C GLN A 85 -13.46 -5.02 2.45
N HIS A 86 -13.85 -4.49 1.29
CA HIS A 86 -15.23 -4.12 1.01
C HIS A 86 -15.91 -5.01 -0.04
N SER A 87 -15.18 -5.97 -0.59
CA SER A 87 -15.63 -6.86 -1.65
C SER A 87 -14.83 -8.16 -1.59
N GLY A 88 -14.78 -8.95 -2.66
CA GLY A 88 -14.06 -10.22 -2.70
C GLY A 88 -12.53 -10.12 -2.49
N ASP A 89 -11.94 -11.19 -2.01
CA ASP A 89 -10.53 -11.30 -1.61
C ASP A 89 -9.49 -10.98 -2.70
N GLY A 90 -9.86 -11.03 -3.97
CA GLY A 90 -8.95 -10.72 -5.09
C GLY A 90 -8.87 -9.24 -5.44
N LYS A 91 -9.75 -8.38 -4.87
CA LYS A 91 -9.70 -6.92 -5.03
C LYS A 91 -8.69 -6.33 -4.06
N ALA A 92 -8.10 -5.17 -4.39
CA ALA A 92 -7.23 -4.45 -3.45
C ALA A 92 -7.94 -4.16 -2.13
N ASN A 93 -7.17 -4.19 -1.05
CA ASN A 93 -7.66 -3.80 0.26
C ASN A 93 -7.89 -2.29 0.33
N GLN A 94 -8.68 -1.84 1.30
CA GLN A 94 -8.76 -0.45 1.69
C GLN A 94 -7.82 -0.15 2.85
N TYR A 95 -7.26 1.04 2.84
CA TYR A 95 -6.24 1.48 3.79
C TYR A 95 -6.71 2.69 4.57
N PHE A 96 -6.41 2.72 5.86
CA PHE A 96 -6.73 3.85 6.75
C PHE A 96 -5.50 4.25 7.55
N LEU A 97 -5.20 5.56 7.60
CA LEU A 97 -4.10 6.11 8.38
C LEU A 97 -4.34 7.61 8.65
N ARG A 98 -4.01 8.10 9.85
CA ARG A 98 -3.99 9.55 10.19
C ARG A 98 -5.26 10.31 9.77
N GLY A 99 -6.43 9.77 10.05
CA GLY A 99 -7.71 10.39 9.70
C GLY A 99 -8.06 10.32 8.21
N PHE A 100 -7.29 9.59 7.40
CA PHE A 100 -7.64 9.29 6.02
C PHE A 100 -8.45 8.00 5.92
N ASN A 101 -9.47 8.00 5.08
CA ASN A 101 -9.85 6.86 4.28
C ASN A 101 -9.03 6.98 2.99
N LEU A 102 -8.00 6.16 2.85
CA LEU A 102 -7.08 6.19 1.71
C LEU A 102 -7.64 5.42 0.50
N ASP A 103 -8.93 5.02 0.59
CA ASP A 103 -9.54 4.10 -0.34
C ASP A 103 -8.60 2.91 -0.62
N HIS A 104 -8.16 2.72 -1.84
CA HIS A 104 -7.24 1.63 -2.21
C HIS A 104 -5.76 2.06 -2.28
N GLY A 105 -5.36 3.18 -1.64
CA GLY A 105 -3.95 3.55 -1.53
C GLY A 105 -3.62 5.01 -1.82
N THR A 106 -4.60 5.88 -2.05
CA THR A 106 -4.40 7.32 -2.15
C THR A 106 -3.67 7.86 -0.91
N ASP A 107 -2.70 8.77 -1.10
CA ASP A 107 -1.90 9.38 -0.02
C ASP A 107 -1.06 8.42 0.87
N PHE A 108 -0.99 7.13 0.51
CA PHE A 108 -0.08 6.18 1.13
C PHE A 108 0.73 5.45 0.04
N ARG A 109 1.94 5.96 -0.21
CA ARG A 109 2.84 5.39 -1.23
C ARG A 109 3.31 4.01 -0.81
N THR A 110 3.06 3.01 -1.64
CA THR A 110 3.54 1.65 -1.40
C THR A 110 4.48 1.23 -2.52
N THR A 111 5.65 0.70 -2.16
CA THR A 111 6.59 0.08 -3.10
C THR A 111 6.93 -1.33 -2.66
N VAL A 112 7.19 -2.22 -3.62
CA VAL A 112 7.65 -3.59 -3.40
C VAL A 112 8.90 -3.80 -4.25
N VAL A 113 10.03 -4.06 -3.60
CA VAL A 113 11.33 -4.23 -4.27
C VAL A 113 11.57 -3.04 -5.24
N HIS A 114 11.41 -1.80 -4.70
CA HIS A 114 11.52 -0.51 -5.38
C HIS A 114 10.50 -0.23 -6.51
N MET A 115 9.64 -1.19 -6.85
CA MET A 115 8.57 -0.99 -7.83
C MET A 115 7.34 -0.35 -7.18
N PRO A 116 6.73 0.71 -7.77
CA PRO A 116 5.51 1.29 -7.24
C PRO A 116 4.33 0.32 -7.37
N VAL A 117 3.47 0.31 -6.36
CA VAL A 117 2.20 -0.40 -6.37
C VAL A 117 1.06 0.51 -6.75
N ASN A 118 1.02 1.73 -6.21
CA ASN A 118 -0.03 2.72 -6.49
C ASN A 118 -0.15 3.05 -7.98
N MET A 119 -1.38 3.08 -8.47
CA MET A 119 -1.72 3.43 -9.86
C MET A 119 -2.52 4.75 -9.87
N PRO A 120 -1.92 5.90 -10.30
CA PRO A 120 -2.58 7.20 -10.23
C PRO A 120 -3.93 7.24 -10.96
N THR A 121 -3.94 6.89 -12.24
CA THR A 121 -5.16 6.66 -13.03
C THR A 121 -5.49 5.18 -12.97
N HIS A 122 -6.71 4.79 -12.57
CA HIS A 122 -7.10 3.39 -12.54
C HIS A 122 -8.62 3.22 -12.69
N ALA A 123 -9.05 2.11 -13.32
CA ALA A 123 -10.46 1.89 -13.61
C ALA A 123 -11.34 1.84 -12.34
N HIS A 124 -10.82 1.29 -11.25
CA HIS A 124 -11.58 1.17 -10.01
C HIS A 124 -11.52 2.45 -9.17
N GLY A 125 -10.34 2.97 -8.92
CA GLY A 125 -10.17 4.14 -8.08
C GLY A 125 -8.75 4.70 -8.16
N HIS A 126 -8.64 5.99 -7.95
CA HIS A 126 -7.41 6.76 -7.92
C HIS A 126 -6.42 6.21 -6.87
N GLY A 127 -5.17 6.04 -7.27
CA GLY A 127 -4.12 5.54 -6.36
C GLY A 127 -4.14 4.04 -6.06
N TYR A 128 -4.92 3.25 -6.77
CA TYR A 128 -5.16 1.82 -6.55
C TYR A 128 -3.88 1.03 -6.25
N SER A 129 -3.83 0.36 -5.09
CA SER A 129 -2.67 -0.37 -4.57
C SER A 129 -3.05 -1.79 -4.18
N ASP A 130 -2.91 -2.72 -5.11
CA ASP A 130 -3.17 -4.15 -4.91
C ASP A 130 -1.89 -4.88 -4.47
N LEU A 131 -1.95 -5.56 -3.32
CA LEU A 131 -0.86 -6.34 -2.74
C LEU A 131 -1.10 -7.86 -2.78
N ASN A 132 -2.09 -8.33 -3.51
CA ASN A 132 -2.37 -9.76 -3.61
C ASN A 132 -1.24 -10.60 -4.24
N PHE A 133 -0.29 -9.95 -4.92
CA PHE A 133 0.90 -10.59 -5.50
C PHE A 133 2.04 -10.84 -4.48
N LEU A 134 1.91 -10.42 -3.23
CA LEU A 134 2.93 -10.64 -2.21
C LEU A 134 2.97 -12.11 -1.76
N ILE A 135 4.19 -12.60 -1.53
CA ILE A 135 4.48 -13.81 -0.76
C ILE A 135 5.10 -13.34 0.56
N PRO A 136 4.35 -13.29 1.68
CA PRO A 136 4.83 -12.70 2.93
C PRO A 136 6.13 -13.32 3.46
N GLU A 137 6.37 -14.60 3.25
CA GLU A 137 7.56 -15.32 3.69
C GLU A 137 8.86 -14.88 2.97
N LEU A 138 8.74 -14.17 1.85
CA LEU A 138 9.89 -13.58 1.15
C LEU A 138 10.26 -12.19 1.67
N ILE A 139 9.41 -11.57 2.50
CA ILE A 139 9.64 -10.22 3.01
C ILE A 139 10.74 -10.25 4.08
N SER A 140 11.80 -9.48 3.84
CA SER A 140 12.89 -9.29 4.80
C SER A 140 12.58 -8.19 5.82
N ARG A 141 11.98 -7.09 5.35
CA ARG A 141 11.55 -5.95 6.17
C ARG A 141 10.51 -5.11 5.43
N VAL A 142 9.79 -4.30 6.20
CA VAL A 142 8.97 -3.18 5.70
C VAL A 142 9.48 -1.91 6.33
N SER A 143 9.99 -0.97 5.53
CA SER A 143 10.35 0.36 5.97
C SER A 143 9.15 1.28 5.82
N TYR A 144 8.86 2.12 6.83
CA TYR A 144 7.74 3.06 6.74
C TYR A 144 8.15 4.46 7.19
N LYS A 145 7.53 5.45 6.58
CA LYS A 145 7.64 6.86 6.90
C LYS A 145 6.24 7.45 6.94
N LYS A 146 5.91 8.29 7.92
CA LYS A 146 4.58 8.92 7.99
C LYS A 146 4.71 10.44 7.89
N GLY A 147 3.80 11.03 7.09
CA GLY A 147 3.81 12.46 6.78
C GLY A 147 4.79 12.86 5.69
N PRO A 148 4.65 14.08 5.14
CA PRO A 148 5.36 14.53 3.95
C PRO A 148 6.74 15.17 4.27
N TYR A 149 7.57 14.55 5.12
CA TYR A 149 8.79 15.15 5.67
C TYR A 149 10.07 14.74 4.96
N PHE A 150 10.02 13.85 3.96
CA PHE A 150 11.16 13.21 3.33
C PHE A 150 11.27 13.61 1.86
N ALA A 151 12.45 14.07 1.41
CA ALA A 151 12.61 14.59 0.05
C ALA A 151 12.61 13.50 -1.03
N ASP A 152 12.99 12.28 -0.70
CA ASP A 152 12.94 11.10 -1.55
C ASP A 152 11.50 10.56 -1.77
N GLU A 153 10.55 11.01 -0.93
CA GLU A 153 9.14 10.63 -1.07
C GLU A 153 8.38 11.62 -1.95
N GLY A 154 7.75 11.12 -3.03
CA GLY A 154 7.01 11.90 -4.01
C GLY A 154 5.51 11.68 -3.93
N ASP A 155 4.92 11.34 -5.07
CA ASP A 155 3.48 11.14 -5.25
C ASP A 155 2.89 10.13 -4.25
N PHE A 156 1.68 10.39 -3.73
CA PHE A 156 0.94 9.58 -2.76
C PHE A 156 1.56 9.46 -1.36
N SER A 157 2.54 10.28 -0.99
CA SER A 157 3.21 10.15 0.32
C SER A 157 2.72 11.15 1.39
N SER A 158 1.53 11.74 1.24
CA SER A 158 1.00 12.75 2.17
C SER A 158 0.70 12.21 3.57
N ALA A 159 0.04 11.07 3.67
CA ALA A 159 -0.19 10.37 4.95
C ALA A 159 1.05 9.57 5.37
N GLY A 160 1.74 8.99 4.40
CA GLY A 160 2.96 8.22 4.62
C GLY A 160 3.35 7.34 3.44
N SER A 161 4.36 6.52 3.68
CA SER A 161 4.84 5.53 2.71
C SER A 161 5.25 4.23 3.40
N ALA A 162 5.22 3.14 2.63
CA ALA A 162 5.80 1.86 3.01
C ALA A 162 6.57 1.25 1.85
N GLU A 163 7.77 0.77 2.12
CA GLU A 163 8.59 0.04 1.19
C GLU A 163 8.82 -1.38 1.69
N ILE A 164 8.43 -2.37 0.88
CA ILE A 164 8.50 -3.80 1.18
C ILE A 164 9.72 -4.38 0.47
N PHE A 165 10.65 -4.91 1.25
CA PHE A 165 11.87 -5.53 0.74
C PHE A 165 11.80 -7.05 0.85
N TYR A 166 12.29 -7.75 -0.17
CA TYR A 166 12.45 -9.19 -0.14
C TYR A 166 13.88 -9.59 0.26
N HIS A 167 14.03 -10.78 0.80
CA HIS A 167 15.35 -11.38 1.05
C HIS A 167 16.18 -11.45 -0.24
N THR A 168 17.47 -11.24 -0.14
CA THR A 168 18.44 -11.54 -1.20
C THR A 168 18.87 -13.00 -1.11
N LYS A 169 19.02 -13.52 0.12
CA LYS A 169 19.33 -14.91 0.43
C LYS A 169 18.54 -15.34 1.66
N MET A 170 17.89 -16.48 1.57
CA MET A 170 17.24 -17.13 2.71
C MET A 170 18.24 -17.99 3.47
N LYS A 171 18.15 -18.02 4.79
CA LYS A 171 19.00 -18.89 5.62
C LYS A 171 18.65 -20.37 5.42
N GLN A 172 17.39 -20.66 5.21
CA GLN A 172 16.81 -21.98 4.98
C GLN A 172 15.65 -21.82 4.01
N GLY A 173 15.43 -22.82 3.15
CA GLY A 173 14.23 -22.92 2.36
C GLY A 173 13.00 -23.18 3.22
N ILE A 174 11.84 -22.84 2.70
CA ILE A 174 10.53 -23.05 3.32
C ILE A 174 9.65 -23.83 2.34
N ALA A 175 9.02 -24.89 2.84
CA ALA A 175 7.90 -25.56 2.18
C ALA A 175 6.73 -25.59 3.18
N SER A 176 5.55 -25.14 2.75
CA SER A 176 4.38 -25.05 3.59
C SER A 176 3.14 -25.54 2.88
N VAL A 177 2.31 -26.33 3.59
CA VAL A 177 0.97 -26.70 3.14
C VAL A 177 0.00 -26.40 4.27
N GLY A 178 -1.05 -25.63 3.95
CA GLY A 178 -2.06 -25.18 4.90
C GLY A 178 -3.48 -25.48 4.42
N ILE A 179 -4.36 -25.79 5.36
CA ILE A 179 -5.79 -25.98 5.15
C ILE A 179 -6.59 -25.23 6.24
N GLY A 180 -7.85 -24.93 5.98
CA GLY A 180 -8.68 -24.22 6.96
C GLY A 180 -10.16 -24.17 6.61
N ASN A 181 -10.91 -23.39 7.39
CA ASN A 181 -12.32 -23.12 7.11
C ASN A 181 -12.50 -22.41 5.77
N GLY A 182 -13.68 -22.54 5.16
CA GLY A 182 -13.98 -21.89 3.88
C GLY A 182 -13.20 -22.48 2.71
N ASP A 183 -12.91 -23.79 2.74
CA ASP A 183 -12.07 -24.49 1.76
C ASP A 183 -10.70 -23.82 1.49
N TYR A 184 -10.18 -23.16 2.56
CA TYR A 184 -8.86 -22.55 2.51
C TYR A 184 -7.79 -23.61 2.27
N ARG A 185 -7.00 -23.40 1.23
CA ARG A 185 -5.83 -24.23 0.89
C ARG A 185 -4.70 -23.33 0.42
N ARG A 186 -3.53 -23.57 0.94
CA ARG A 186 -2.32 -22.85 0.52
C ARG A 186 -1.14 -23.82 0.44
N ALA A 187 -0.39 -23.73 -0.64
CA ALA A 187 0.89 -24.40 -0.79
C ALA A 187 1.95 -23.35 -1.17
N LEU A 188 3.09 -23.40 -0.50
CA LEU A 188 4.21 -22.50 -0.71
C LEU A 188 5.51 -23.31 -0.77
N ALA A 189 6.36 -22.96 -1.71
CA ALA A 189 7.76 -23.36 -1.73
C ALA A 189 8.63 -22.14 -2.02
N ALA A 190 9.63 -21.89 -1.17
CA ALA A 190 10.58 -20.80 -1.34
C ALA A 190 11.97 -21.21 -0.84
N ASN A 191 13.01 -20.84 -1.55
CA ASN A 191 14.40 -21.08 -1.15
C ASN A 191 15.35 -20.14 -1.89
N SER A 192 16.60 -20.15 -1.49
CA SER A 192 17.69 -19.56 -2.25
C SER A 192 18.88 -20.51 -2.34
N PHE A 193 19.62 -20.43 -3.42
CA PHE A 193 20.82 -21.20 -3.67
C PHE A 193 21.88 -20.35 -4.36
N ASP A 194 23.12 -20.76 -4.25
CA ASP A 194 24.24 -20.08 -4.92
C ASP A 194 24.19 -20.36 -6.42
N ALA A 195 24.25 -19.32 -7.24
CA ALA A 195 24.15 -19.38 -8.69
C ALA A 195 25.25 -18.52 -9.33
N GLY A 196 26.30 -19.15 -9.83
CA GLY A 196 27.50 -18.45 -10.31
C GLY A 196 28.14 -17.63 -9.19
N ALA A 197 28.37 -16.33 -9.43
CA ALA A 197 28.94 -15.41 -8.46
C ALA A 197 27.89 -14.75 -7.53
N GLY A 198 26.64 -15.14 -7.61
CA GLY A 198 25.53 -14.57 -6.85
C GLY A 198 24.62 -15.62 -6.24
N HIS A 199 23.42 -15.18 -5.88
CA HIS A 199 22.40 -16.01 -5.26
C HIS A 199 21.10 -15.89 -6.06
N MET A 200 20.46 -17.04 -6.31
CA MET A 200 19.11 -17.12 -6.86
C MET A 200 18.12 -17.41 -5.74
N LEU A 201 17.12 -16.58 -5.59
CA LEU A 201 15.97 -16.80 -4.69
C LEU A 201 14.74 -17.05 -5.55
N TYR A 202 13.92 -18.03 -5.14
CA TYR A 202 12.62 -18.29 -5.75
C TYR A 202 11.53 -18.44 -4.69
N GLY A 203 10.30 -18.13 -5.08
CA GLY A 203 9.09 -18.41 -4.31
C GLY A 203 7.93 -18.69 -5.24
N VAL A 204 7.13 -19.72 -4.91
CA VAL A 204 5.90 -20.09 -5.63
C VAL A 204 4.81 -20.35 -4.62
N GLU A 205 3.67 -19.69 -4.80
CA GLU A 205 2.48 -19.85 -3.97
C GLU A 205 1.29 -20.27 -4.82
N LEU A 206 0.58 -21.30 -4.37
CA LEU A 206 -0.75 -21.71 -4.82
C LEU A 206 -1.74 -21.46 -3.69
N PHE A 207 -2.84 -20.79 -3.97
CA PHE A 207 -3.82 -20.42 -2.97
C PHE A 207 -5.24 -20.62 -3.50
N SER A 208 -6.14 -21.16 -2.65
CA SER A 208 -7.60 -21.15 -2.86
C SER A 208 -8.33 -20.89 -1.56
N ASN A 209 -9.50 -20.23 -1.65
CA ASN A 209 -10.37 -19.93 -0.52
C ASN A 209 -11.79 -19.65 -1.02
N ASP A 210 -12.78 -20.26 -0.41
CA ASP A 210 -14.21 -20.01 -0.66
C ASP A 210 -14.79 -19.00 0.34
N GLY A 211 -14.10 -18.79 1.47
CA GLY A 211 -14.55 -17.90 2.53
C GLY A 211 -15.82 -18.39 3.24
N PRO A 212 -16.47 -17.53 4.03
CA PRO A 212 -17.71 -17.84 4.74
C PRO A 212 -18.97 -17.58 3.91
N TRP A 213 -18.84 -17.21 2.64
CA TRP A 213 -19.90 -16.68 1.77
C TRP A 213 -20.88 -17.77 1.31
N GLN A 214 -22.16 -17.44 1.25
CA GLN A 214 -23.18 -18.34 0.67
C GLN A 214 -22.96 -18.58 -0.83
N ASN A 215 -22.51 -17.54 -1.55
CA ASN A 215 -21.94 -17.66 -2.89
C ASN A 215 -20.43 -17.80 -2.74
N PRO A 216 -19.84 -18.99 -2.87
CA PRO A 216 -18.42 -19.22 -2.62
C PRO A 216 -17.53 -18.24 -3.39
N ALA A 217 -16.54 -17.69 -2.74
CA ALA A 217 -15.62 -16.75 -3.38
C ALA A 217 -14.80 -17.40 -4.52
N ASP A 218 -14.63 -18.72 -4.53
CA ASP A 218 -13.78 -19.46 -5.50
C ASP A 218 -12.48 -18.71 -5.81
N THR A 219 -11.94 -18.07 -4.77
CA THR A 219 -10.69 -17.31 -4.89
C THR A 219 -9.57 -18.28 -5.23
N ARG A 220 -8.89 -18.04 -6.34
CA ARG A 220 -7.68 -18.78 -6.73
C ARG A 220 -6.57 -17.81 -7.09
N ARG A 221 -5.39 -18.07 -6.56
CA ARG A 221 -4.23 -17.22 -6.77
C ARG A 221 -2.99 -18.05 -7.03
N LEU A 222 -2.20 -17.61 -8.01
CA LEU A 222 -0.87 -18.09 -8.30
C LEU A 222 0.11 -16.93 -8.18
N ASN A 223 1.12 -17.07 -7.34
CA ASN A 223 2.22 -16.13 -7.21
C ASN A 223 3.55 -16.82 -7.51
N GLY A 224 4.41 -16.15 -8.27
CA GLY A 224 5.77 -16.57 -8.55
C GLY A 224 6.75 -15.42 -8.42
N VAL A 225 7.89 -15.66 -7.79
CA VAL A 225 9.01 -14.72 -7.65
C VAL A 225 10.29 -15.44 -8.01
N LEU A 226 11.13 -14.80 -8.83
CA LEU A 226 12.49 -15.21 -9.13
C LEU A 226 13.40 -13.99 -8.98
N ARG A 227 14.45 -14.09 -8.14
CA ARG A 227 15.31 -12.97 -7.81
C ARG A 227 16.77 -13.41 -7.83
N TYR A 228 17.57 -12.80 -8.69
CA TYR A 228 19.01 -12.97 -8.73
C TYR A 228 19.72 -11.78 -8.13
N SER A 229 20.62 -12.01 -7.18
CA SER A 229 21.41 -10.96 -6.53
C SER A 229 22.88 -11.32 -6.59
N GLN A 230 23.73 -10.36 -6.99
CA GLN A 230 25.18 -10.53 -7.05
C GLN A 230 25.89 -9.32 -6.49
N GLY A 231 27.05 -9.55 -5.88
CA GLY A 231 27.92 -8.52 -5.33
C GLY A 231 27.81 -8.41 -3.82
N THR A 232 28.25 -7.26 -3.31
CA THR A 232 28.30 -6.90 -1.87
C THR A 232 27.38 -5.72 -1.59
N ASN A 233 27.28 -5.28 -0.32
CA ASN A 233 26.58 -4.03 0.03
C ASN A 233 27.23 -2.78 -0.59
N ALA A 234 28.52 -2.84 -0.94
CA ALA A 234 29.24 -1.73 -1.55
C ALA A 234 29.16 -1.69 -3.08
N ASP A 235 29.03 -2.85 -3.71
CA ASP A 235 28.96 -2.98 -5.16
C ASP A 235 28.16 -4.23 -5.53
N GLY A 236 26.93 -4.05 -5.97
CA GLY A 236 26.05 -5.17 -6.26
C GLY A 236 24.88 -4.79 -7.16
N TYR A 237 24.21 -5.81 -7.68
CA TYR A 237 22.97 -5.64 -8.43
C TYR A 237 21.99 -6.78 -8.16
N THR A 238 20.74 -6.49 -8.40
CA THR A 238 19.65 -7.45 -8.26
C THR A 238 18.70 -7.35 -9.43
N VAL A 239 18.26 -8.51 -9.94
CA VAL A 239 17.18 -8.61 -10.92
C VAL A 239 16.04 -9.39 -10.29
N THR A 240 14.80 -8.87 -10.33
CA THR A 240 13.64 -9.54 -9.77
C THR A 240 12.52 -9.65 -10.80
N GLY A 241 12.10 -10.87 -11.12
CA GLY A 241 10.90 -11.16 -11.89
C GLY A 241 9.76 -11.61 -10.96
N MET A 242 8.56 -11.09 -11.17
CA MET A 242 7.37 -11.48 -10.42
C MET A 242 6.20 -11.74 -11.37
N ALA A 243 5.40 -12.77 -11.06
CA ALA A 243 4.20 -13.14 -11.79
C ALA A 243 3.06 -13.41 -10.81
N TYR A 244 1.91 -12.81 -11.07
CA TYR A 244 0.69 -12.96 -10.29
C TYR A 244 -0.51 -13.10 -11.20
N GLN A 245 -1.38 -14.04 -10.86
CA GLN A 245 -2.73 -14.19 -11.42
C GLN A 245 -3.71 -14.51 -10.29
N GLY A 246 -4.84 -13.82 -10.28
CA GLY A 246 -5.94 -14.04 -9.34
C GLY A 246 -7.29 -13.98 -10.02
N LYS A 247 -8.24 -14.83 -9.57
CA LYS A 247 -9.66 -14.77 -9.92
C LYS A 247 -10.49 -15.00 -8.68
N TRP A 248 -11.69 -14.43 -8.63
CA TRP A 248 -12.61 -14.56 -7.50
C TRP A 248 -14.06 -14.25 -7.88
N ASN A 249 -15.00 -14.77 -7.10
CA ASN A 249 -16.33 -14.21 -6.96
C ASN A 249 -16.36 -13.26 -5.77
N ALA A 250 -17.27 -12.30 -5.76
CA ALA A 250 -17.39 -11.33 -4.69
C ALA A 250 -18.77 -11.34 -4.05
N THR A 251 -18.80 -11.02 -2.77
CA THR A 251 -19.93 -10.42 -2.10
C THR A 251 -19.53 -8.97 -1.85
N ASP A 252 -20.16 -8.03 -2.53
CA ASP A 252 -19.98 -6.61 -2.28
C ASP A 252 -20.65 -6.21 -0.95
N GLN A 253 -20.56 -4.94 -0.55
CA GLN A 253 -21.24 -4.46 0.64
C GLN A 253 -22.76 -4.59 0.47
N ILE A 254 -23.44 -5.09 1.50
CA ILE A 254 -24.88 -5.38 1.49
C ILE A 254 -25.64 -4.41 2.39
N PRO A 255 -26.85 -3.95 2.01
CA PRO A 255 -27.65 -3.05 2.81
C PRO A 255 -28.17 -3.76 4.07
N ARG A 256 -28.16 -3.05 5.20
CA ARG A 256 -28.57 -3.60 6.49
C ARG A 256 -30.01 -4.14 6.45
N ARG A 257 -30.92 -3.41 5.80
CA ARG A 257 -32.33 -3.82 5.65
C ARG A 257 -32.53 -5.19 4.95
N ALA A 258 -31.62 -5.57 4.03
CA ALA A 258 -31.71 -6.86 3.38
C ALA A 258 -31.44 -8.03 4.34
N THR A 259 -30.55 -7.84 5.29
CA THR A 259 -30.26 -8.82 6.34
C THR A 259 -31.29 -8.81 7.47
N GLU A 260 -31.81 -7.65 7.84
CA GLU A 260 -32.84 -7.48 8.90
C GLU A 260 -34.19 -8.03 8.46
N SER A 261 -34.56 -7.87 7.19
CA SER A 261 -35.78 -8.47 6.64
C SER A 261 -35.68 -9.99 6.37
N GLY A 262 -34.47 -10.55 6.46
CA GLY A 262 -34.22 -11.95 6.14
C GLY A 262 -34.22 -12.27 4.65
N LEU A 263 -34.13 -11.26 3.76
CA LEU A 263 -34.00 -11.45 2.32
C LEU A 263 -32.74 -12.21 1.97
N ILE A 264 -31.62 -11.86 2.63
CA ILE A 264 -30.35 -12.58 2.56
C ILE A 264 -29.79 -12.81 3.98
N SER A 265 -28.91 -13.80 4.12
CA SER A 265 -28.15 -13.94 5.36
C SER A 265 -27.03 -12.89 5.43
N ARG A 266 -26.38 -12.77 6.58
CA ARG A 266 -25.23 -11.88 6.77
C ARG A 266 -24.07 -12.14 5.78
N PHE A 267 -23.93 -13.39 5.31
CA PHE A 267 -22.90 -13.79 4.34
C PHE A 267 -23.50 -14.10 2.96
N GLY A 268 -24.74 -13.63 2.71
CA GLY A 268 -25.39 -13.69 1.42
C GLY A 268 -24.94 -12.57 0.49
N THR A 269 -25.34 -12.64 -0.76
CA THR A 269 -25.12 -11.59 -1.77
C THR A 269 -26.42 -11.26 -2.48
N ILE A 270 -26.54 -10.01 -2.96
CA ILE A 270 -27.67 -9.57 -3.80
C ILE A 270 -27.39 -9.92 -5.26
N ASP A 271 -26.16 -9.67 -5.73
CA ASP A 271 -25.74 -10.06 -7.08
C ASP A 271 -24.67 -11.17 -7.00
N PRO A 272 -25.03 -12.42 -7.30
CA PRO A 272 -24.09 -13.54 -7.22
C PRO A 272 -23.08 -13.58 -8.36
N THR A 273 -23.15 -12.63 -9.29
CA THR A 273 -22.27 -12.57 -10.46
C THR A 273 -21.14 -11.54 -10.31
N ASP A 274 -21.06 -10.85 -9.16
CA ASP A 274 -19.94 -9.96 -8.84
C ASP A 274 -18.64 -10.75 -8.66
N GLY A 275 -17.49 -10.07 -8.85
CA GLY A 275 -16.17 -10.69 -8.77
C GLY A 275 -15.20 -10.16 -9.80
N GLY A 276 -14.13 -10.92 -10.08
CA GLY A 276 -13.17 -10.41 -11.05
C GLY A 276 -11.95 -11.30 -11.26
N ARG A 277 -11.01 -10.72 -11.98
CA ARG A 277 -9.67 -11.27 -12.19
C ARG A 277 -8.66 -10.16 -12.30
N SER A 278 -7.46 -10.39 -11.77
CA SER A 278 -6.33 -9.48 -11.96
C SER A 278 -5.05 -10.25 -12.25
N GLU A 279 -4.14 -9.60 -12.98
CA GLU A 279 -2.86 -10.15 -13.39
C GLU A 279 -1.78 -9.06 -13.27
N ARG A 280 -0.62 -9.43 -12.74
CA ARG A 280 0.55 -8.56 -12.68
C ARG A 280 1.81 -9.33 -13.03
N TYR A 281 2.54 -8.85 -14.01
CA TYR A 281 3.88 -9.33 -14.36
C TYR A 281 4.85 -8.17 -14.23
N SER A 282 5.96 -8.36 -13.56
CA SER A 282 6.93 -7.29 -13.38
C SER A 282 8.35 -7.79 -13.43
N LEU A 283 9.23 -6.92 -13.89
CA LEU A 283 10.67 -7.08 -13.89
C LEU A 283 11.27 -5.82 -13.27
N SER A 284 12.17 -5.97 -12.30
CA SER A 284 12.96 -4.88 -11.75
C SER A 284 14.45 -5.19 -11.79
N PHE A 285 15.23 -4.13 -11.90
CA PHE A 285 16.67 -4.11 -11.78
C PHE A 285 17.07 -3.08 -10.74
N ASP A 286 17.90 -3.48 -9.79
CA ASP A 286 18.48 -2.63 -8.76
C ASP A 286 20.00 -2.68 -8.88
N ARG A 287 20.65 -1.55 -8.78
CA ARG A 287 22.11 -1.41 -8.83
C ARG A 287 22.57 -0.44 -7.75
N HIS A 288 23.47 -0.85 -6.89
CA HIS A 288 24.18 0.01 -5.95
C HIS A 288 25.68 -0.10 -6.14
N LYS A 289 26.40 1.03 -5.97
CA LYS A 289 27.84 1.10 -6.13
C LYS A 289 28.42 2.20 -5.26
N ALA A 290 29.36 1.83 -4.40
CA ALA A 290 30.16 2.80 -3.68
C ALA A 290 31.11 3.54 -4.64
N LEU A 291 31.16 4.85 -4.55
CA LEU A 291 31.95 5.75 -5.40
C LEU A 291 32.70 6.76 -4.52
N GLY A 292 33.94 6.42 -4.15
CA GLY A 292 34.74 7.26 -3.25
C GLY A 292 34.06 7.45 -1.89
N ASN A 293 33.69 8.69 -1.57
CA ASN A 293 32.98 9.06 -0.34
C ASN A 293 31.45 9.08 -0.50
N GLY A 294 30.92 8.40 -1.51
CA GLY A 294 29.49 8.35 -1.78
C GLY A 294 29.03 7.00 -2.29
N GLU A 295 27.75 6.94 -2.59
CA GLU A 295 27.07 5.77 -3.12
C GLU A 295 26.15 6.17 -4.27
N PHE A 296 26.19 5.42 -5.35
CA PHE A 296 25.24 5.48 -6.43
C PHE A 296 24.22 4.34 -6.27
N HIS A 297 22.94 4.67 -6.42
CA HIS A 297 21.85 3.71 -6.47
C HIS A 297 20.98 3.96 -7.69
N MET A 298 20.45 2.93 -8.31
CA MET A 298 19.55 3.03 -9.44
C MET A 298 18.58 1.85 -9.46
N ASP A 299 17.29 2.17 -9.47
CA ASP A 299 16.22 1.21 -9.74
C ASP A 299 15.67 1.42 -11.14
N ALA A 300 15.34 0.36 -11.83
CA ALA A 300 14.58 0.38 -13.06
C ALA A 300 13.54 -0.74 -13.05
N TYR A 301 12.36 -0.50 -13.63
CA TYR A 301 11.28 -1.48 -13.63
C TYR A 301 10.39 -1.41 -14.86
N ALA A 302 9.76 -2.54 -15.15
CA ALA A 302 8.67 -2.68 -16.11
C ALA A 302 7.56 -3.52 -15.48
N ILE A 303 6.30 -3.08 -15.62
CA ILE A 303 5.14 -3.75 -15.04
C ILE A 303 4.06 -3.84 -16.12
N LYS A 304 3.53 -5.04 -16.33
CA LYS A 304 2.30 -5.26 -17.10
C LYS A 304 1.18 -5.66 -16.13
N TYR A 305 0.04 -4.96 -16.22
CA TYR A 305 -1.09 -5.16 -15.32
C TYR A 305 -2.40 -5.23 -16.10
N ARG A 306 -3.32 -6.06 -15.60
CA ARG A 306 -4.68 -6.18 -16.09
C ARG A 306 -5.65 -6.38 -14.94
N LEU A 307 -6.82 -5.75 -15.03
CA LEU A 307 -7.97 -5.97 -14.15
C LEU A 307 -9.24 -6.09 -14.98
N LYS A 308 -10.11 -7.01 -14.60
CA LYS A 308 -11.54 -6.98 -14.87
C LYS A 308 -12.27 -7.18 -13.56
N LEU A 309 -13.11 -6.24 -13.18
CA LEU A 309 -13.85 -6.24 -11.92
C LEU A 309 -15.32 -5.99 -12.24
N PHE A 310 -16.20 -6.83 -11.69
CA PHE A 310 -17.64 -6.71 -11.76
C PHE A 310 -18.15 -6.42 -10.35
N SER A 311 -18.94 -5.35 -10.21
CA SER A 311 -19.51 -4.90 -8.94
C SER A 311 -20.93 -4.40 -9.13
N ASN A 312 -21.73 -4.47 -8.06
CA ASN A 312 -23.09 -3.96 -8.04
C ASN A 312 -23.41 -3.39 -6.65
N PHE A 313 -23.33 -2.06 -6.50
CA PHE A 313 -23.51 -1.40 -5.20
C PHE A 313 -24.92 -0.88 -4.99
N THR A 314 -25.60 -0.43 -6.05
CA THR A 314 -26.91 0.22 -6.01
C THR A 314 -28.05 -0.70 -6.42
N TYR A 315 -27.71 -1.88 -6.90
CA TYR A 315 -28.55 -3.03 -7.31
C TYR A 315 -29.53 -2.73 -8.44
N PHE A 316 -30.66 -2.07 -8.19
CA PHE A 316 -31.73 -1.78 -9.18
C PHE A 316 -32.13 -0.30 -9.14
N THR A 317 -31.25 0.60 -8.73
CA THR A 317 -31.51 2.04 -8.61
C THR A 317 -31.64 2.70 -9.97
N ASN A 318 -30.69 2.44 -10.87
CA ASN A 318 -30.61 3.07 -12.20
C ASN A 318 -31.30 2.23 -13.27
N ASP A 319 -31.13 0.91 -13.23
CA ASP A 319 -31.82 -0.04 -14.12
C ASP A 319 -32.66 -1.02 -13.32
N PRO A 320 -33.98 -0.74 -13.16
CA PRO A 320 -34.90 -1.61 -12.42
C PRO A 320 -35.13 -3.00 -13.04
N VAL A 321 -34.73 -3.20 -14.28
CA VAL A 321 -34.92 -4.43 -15.04
C VAL A 321 -33.71 -5.34 -15.00
N ASN A 322 -32.56 -4.81 -15.45
CA ASN A 322 -31.33 -5.58 -15.60
C ASN A 322 -30.45 -5.51 -14.34
N GLY A 323 -30.61 -4.48 -13.52
CA GLY A 323 -29.76 -4.16 -12.39
C GLY A 323 -28.58 -3.27 -12.77
N ASP A 324 -27.88 -2.80 -11.75
CA ASP A 324 -26.83 -1.77 -11.86
C ASP A 324 -25.42 -2.38 -11.89
N GLN A 325 -25.27 -3.66 -12.25
CA GLN A 325 -23.94 -4.25 -12.33
C GLN A 325 -23.10 -3.55 -13.40
N PHE A 326 -21.84 -3.32 -13.08
CA PHE A 326 -20.88 -2.72 -14.00
C PHE A 326 -19.56 -3.49 -14.03
N GLU A 327 -18.84 -3.40 -15.16
CA GLU A 327 -17.47 -3.86 -15.33
C GLU A 327 -16.52 -2.67 -15.31
N GLN A 328 -15.47 -2.78 -14.50
CA GLN A 328 -14.28 -1.91 -14.54
C GLN A 328 -13.14 -2.70 -15.18
N SER A 329 -12.54 -2.16 -16.22
CA SER A 329 -11.48 -2.80 -16.98
C SER A 329 -10.26 -1.91 -17.07
N ASP A 330 -9.08 -2.48 -16.78
CA ASP A 330 -7.80 -1.78 -16.85
C ASP A 330 -6.75 -2.68 -17.51
N GLU A 331 -6.04 -2.15 -18.52
CA GLU A 331 -4.87 -2.81 -19.11
C GLU A 331 -3.78 -1.79 -19.35
N ARG A 332 -2.60 -2.02 -18.72
CA ARG A 332 -1.48 -1.08 -18.79
C ARG A 332 -0.11 -1.72 -18.79
N THR A 333 0.85 -0.92 -19.24
CA THR A 333 2.28 -1.14 -19.02
C THR A 333 2.87 0.08 -18.32
N VAL A 334 3.68 -0.14 -17.30
CA VAL A 334 4.36 0.91 -16.53
C VAL A 334 5.86 0.71 -16.63
N PHE A 335 6.61 1.79 -16.86
CA PHE A 335 8.07 1.81 -16.84
C PHE A 335 8.56 2.89 -15.88
N GLY A 336 9.69 2.66 -15.25
CA GLY A 336 10.35 3.70 -14.47
C GLY A 336 11.83 3.45 -14.28
N ILE A 337 12.52 4.53 -13.89
CA ILE A 337 13.93 4.53 -13.52
C ILE A 337 14.18 5.61 -12.48
N ASN A 338 14.89 5.27 -11.40
CA ASN A 338 15.09 6.12 -10.24
C ASN A 338 16.59 6.11 -9.84
N PRO A 339 17.49 6.86 -10.52
CA PRO A 339 18.87 7.03 -10.09
C PRO A 339 18.96 7.99 -8.90
N SER A 340 19.86 7.68 -7.97
CA SER A 340 20.19 8.54 -6.85
C SER A 340 21.67 8.47 -6.49
N TRP A 341 22.18 9.55 -5.89
CA TRP A 341 23.53 9.65 -5.35
C TRP A 341 23.48 10.16 -3.93
N THR A 342 24.24 9.52 -3.07
CA THR A 342 24.48 9.97 -1.70
C THR A 342 25.97 10.25 -1.54
N LEU A 343 26.30 11.44 -1.07
CA LEU A 343 27.67 11.88 -0.85
C LEU A 343 27.85 12.22 0.62
N THR A 344 28.86 11.65 1.26
CA THR A 344 29.23 11.94 2.65
C THR A 344 30.47 12.80 2.69
N GLY A 345 30.57 13.72 3.66
CA GLY A 345 31.70 14.59 3.79
C GLY A 345 31.74 15.34 5.12
N LYS A 346 32.70 16.25 5.24
CA LYS A 346 32.82 17.14 6.39
C LYS A 346 32.87 18.60 5.97
N TRP A 347 32.22 19.46 6.73
CA TRP A 347 32.31 20.90 6.66
C TRP A 347 32.90 21.40 7.99
N GLY A 348 34.22 21.64 8.01
CA GLY A 348 34.97 21.71 9.24
C GLY A 348 34.93 20.39 10.00
N GLU A 349 34.52 20.42 11.26
CA GLU A 349 34.34 19.22 12.09
C GLU A 349 32.95 18.58 11.92
N ARG A 350 32.02 19.19 11.14
CA ARG A 350 30.65 18.77 11.01
C ARG A 350 30.48 17.77 9.85
N GLN A 351 29.92 16.63 10.13
CA GLN A 351 29.58 15.64 9.11
C GLN A 351 28.33 16.07 8.35
N PHE A 352 28.36 15.88 7.02
CA PHE A 352 27.15 16.03 6.20
C PHE A 352 26.93 14.83 5.29
N ILE A 353 25.67 14.64 4.92
CA ILE A 353 25.23 13.71 3.88
C ILE A 353 24.38 14.51 2.90
N ASN A 354 24.75 14.50 1.62
CA ASN A 354 23.95 15.07 0.53
C ASN A 354 23.39 13.94 -0.32
N SER A 355 22.08 13.93 -0.51
CA SER A 355 21.40 12.98 -1.39
C SER A 355 20.71 13.72 -2.54
N PHE A 356 20.90 13.21 -3.75
CA PHE A 356 20.26 13.70 -4.98
C PHE A 356 19.55 12.53 -5.64
N GLY A 357 18.40 12.74 -6.20
CA GLY A 357 17.73 11.70 -6.96
C GLY A 357 16.77 12.25 -8.00
N VAL A 358 16.51 11.39 -8.97
CA VAL A 358 15.52 11.63 -10.03
C VAL A 358 14.64 10.39 -10.13
N ASP A 359 13.32 10.59 -10.18
CA ASP A 359 12.34 9.53 -10.39
C ASP A 359 11.61 9.80 -11.70
N LEU A 360 11.66 8.87 -12.62
CA LEU A 360 10.88 8.88 -13.84
C LEU A 360 9.92 7.70 -13.86
N ARG A 361 8.64 7.99 -14.02
CA ARG A 361 7.60 6.99 -14.25
C ARG A 361 6.79 7.32 -15.49
N ARG A 362 6.50 6.31 -16.30
CA ARG A 362 5.62 6.43 -17.47
C ARG A 362 4.62 5.27 -17.49
N ASP A 363 3.33 5.62 -17.48
CA ASP A 363 2.24 4.66 -17.62
C ASP A 363 1.66 4.79 -19.06
N HIS A 364 1.54 3.67 -19.73
CA HIS A 364 0.80 3.51 -20.96
C HIS A 364 -0.42 2.63 -20.69
N ILE A 365 -1.59 3.26 -20.58
CA ILE A 365 -2.86 2.61 -20.30
C ILE A 365 -3.58 2.45 -21.63
N GLY A 366 -3.53 1.24 -22.15
CA GLY A 366 -4.12 0.91 -23.47
C GLY A 366 -5.64 0.84 -23.43
N SER A 367 -6.21 0.56 -22.25
CA SER A 367 -7.65 0.54 -21.99
C SER A 367 -7.92 0.79 -20.52
N VAL A 368 -8.73 1.78 -20.21
CA VAL A 368 -9.33 2.00 -18.90
C VAL A 368 -10.79 2.37 -19.10
N GLY A 369 -11.73 1.53 -18.59
CA GLY A 369 -13.13 1.68 -18.95
C GLY A 369 -14.11 1.25 -17.88
N LEU A 370 -15.33 1.78 -18.01
CA LEU A 370 -16.51 1.48 -17.21
C LEU A 370 -17.64 1.09 -18.17
N TYR A 371 -18.28 -0.05 -17.92
CA TYR A 371 -19.32 -0.64 -18.78
C TYR A 371 -20.46 -1.13 -17.94
N ASN A 372 -21.70 -0.84 -18.33
CA ASN A 372 -22.88 -1.46 -17.74
C ASN A 372 -22.93 -2.95 -18.13
N THR A 373 -23.24 -3.81 -17.19
CA THR A 373 -23.28 -5.27 -17.39
C THR A 373 -24.51 -5.90 -16.76
N VAL A 374 -24.86 -7.09 -17.21
CA VAL A 374 -25.76 -8.02 -16.53
C VAL A 374 -25.13 -9.40 -16.56
N ALA A 375 -25.00 -10.04 -15.40
CA ALA A 375 -24.36 -11.35 -15.28
C ALA A 375 -22.99 -11.43 -15.99
N ARG A 376 -22.19 -10.35 -15.88
CA ARG A 376 -20.87 -10.14 -16.50
C ARG A 376 -20.86 -9.95 -18.02
N GLU A 377 -22.01 -9.85 -18.65
CA GLU A 377 -22.13 -9.55 -20.09
C GLU A 377 -22.38 -8.04 -20.28
N ARG A 378 -21.60 -7.39 -21.14
CA ARG A 378 -21.69 -5.95 -21.37
C ARG A 378 -22.98 -5.59 -22.11
N LEU A 379 -23.73 -4.62 -21.56
CA LEU A 379 -24.89 -3.99 -22.17
C LEU A 379 -24.53 -2.70 -22.90
N GLY A 380 -23.63 -1.90 -22.35
CA GLY A 380 -23.26 -0.62 -22.88
C GLY A 380 -21.94 -0.08 -22.31
N THR A 381 -21.38 0.90 -22.99
CA THR A 381 -20.19 1.62 -22.53
C THR A 381 -20.63 2.88 -21.82
N VAL A 382 -20.19 3.08 -20.58
CA VAL A 382 -20.32 4.36 -19.86
C VAL A 382 -19.14 5.26 -20.24
N ARG A 383 -17.91 4.70 -20.19
CA ARG A 383 -16.70 5.41 -20.55
C ARG A 383 -15.59 4.43 -20.95
N ALA A 384 -14.84 4.77 -22.00
CA ALA A 384 -13.67 4.02 -22.42
C ALA A 384 -12.56 4.97 -22.89
N ASP A 385 -11.42 4.93 -22.19
CA ASP A 385 -10.32 5.84 -22.41
C ASP A 385 -9.02 5.08 -22.68
N LYS A 386 -8.09 5.76 -23.39
CA LYS A 386 -6.67 5.43 -23.44
C LYS A 386 -5.90 6.57 -22.77
N VAL A 387 -4.96 6.25 -21.90
CA VAL A 387 -4.23 7.26 -21.15
C VAL A 387 -2.73 7.04 -21.26
N ARG A 388 -1.99 8.12 -21.48
CA ARG A 388 -0.55 8.18 -21.34
C ARG A 388 -0.22 9.20 -20.28
N GLN A 389 0.44 8.79 -19.21
CA GLN A 389 0.86 9.70 -18.14
C GLN A 389 2.35 9.54 -17.86
N THR A 390 2.99 10.64 -17.46
CA THR A 390 4.41 10.69 -17.11
C THR A 390 4.58 11.55 -15.88
N GLY A 391 5.27 11.03 -14.88
CA GLY A 391 5.75 11.74 -13.72
C GLY A 391 7.28 11.82 -13.74
N LEU A 392 7.83 13.00 -13.49
CA LEU A 392 9.27 13.24 -13.34
C LEU A 392 9.49 14.03 -12.06
N GLY A 393 10.14 13.42 -11.07
CA GLY A 393 10.53 14.06 -9.82
C GLY A 393 12.05 14.24 -9.76
N ALA A 394 12.49 15.35 -9.19
CA ALA A 394 13.89 15.56 -8.85
C ALA A 394 13.99 16.10 -7.42
N TYR A 395 14.89 15.55 -6.62
CA TYR A 395 15.06 15.98 -5.23
C TYR A 395 16.52 16.17 -4.82
N PHE A 396 16.68 17.01 -3.82
CA PHE A 396 17.92 17.20 -3.08
C PHE A 396 17.62 17.20 -1.58
N GLN A 397 18.47 16.55 -0.81
CA GLN A 397 18.43 16.54 0.65
C GLN A 397 19.83 16.67 1.22
N ASN A 398 19.98 17.55 2.21
CA ASN A 398 21.18 17.70 3.02
C ASN A 398 20.87 17.29 4.46
N THR A 399 21.63 16.36 4.99
CA THR A 399 21.68 16.03 6.42
C THR A 399 22.97 16.61 6.99
N LEU A 400 22.88 17.46 8.03
CA LEU A 400 24.03 18.10 8.66
C LEU A 400 24.01 17.84 10.16
N GLN A 401 25.09 17.24 10.66
CA GLN A 401 25.34 17.06 12.09
C GLN A 401 26.04 18.32 12.64
N TRP A 402 25.29 19.16 13.34
CA TRP A 402 25.81 20.43 13.91
C TRP A 402 26.64 20.20 15.16
N SER A 403 26.24 19.25 15.99
CA SER A 403 26.90 18.82 17.22
C SER A 403 26.45 17.37 17.52
N GLU A 404 26.96 16.77 18.58
CA GLU A 404 26.57 15.44 19.05
C GLU A 404 25.04 15.35 19.33
N HIS A 405 24.38 16.49 19.59
CA HIS A 405 23.00 16.57 20.00
C HIS A 405 22.08 17.37 19.05
N LEU A 406 22.57 17.80 17.90
CA LEU A 406 21.77 18.56 16.94
C LEU A 406 22.07 18.12 15.53
N ARG A 407 21.06 17.58 14.86
CA ARG A 407 21.06 17.23 13.44
C ARG A 407 19.91 17.91 12.72
N THR A 408 20.17 18.41 11.52
CA THR A 408 19.14 18.93 10.62
C THR A 408 19.11 18.16 9.33
N VAL A 409 17.92 17.96 8.79
CA VAL A 409 17.69 17.42 7.45
C VAL A 409 16.83 18.43 6.68
N ALA A 410 17.42 19.02 5.64
CA ALA A 410 16.74 20.01 4.82
C ALA A 410 16.77 19.59 3.35
N GLY A 411 15.66 19.70 2.67
CA GLY A 411 15.58 19.28 1.28
C GLY A 411 14.41 19.89 0.53
N ALA A 412 14.40 19.67 -0.75
CA ALA A 412 13.30 20.04 -1.62
C ALA A 412 13.15 19.00 -2.74
N ARG A 413 11.92 18.83 -3.19
CA ARG A 413 11.57 18.03 -4.35
C ARG A 413 10.72 18.85 -5.30
N THR A 414 10.96 18.71 -6.60
CA THR A 414 10.11 19.27 -7.64
C THR A 414 9.62 18.14 -8.54
N ASP A 415 8.31 18.07 -8.73
CA ASP A 415 7.66 17.08 -9.56
C ASP A 415 6.93 17.74 -10.73
N PHE A 416 7.10 17.15 -11.90
CA PHE A 416 6.41 17.48 -13.15
C PHE A 416 5.49 16.33 -13.49
N TYR A 417 4.24 16.63 -13.76
CA TYR A 417 3.22 15.70 -14.18
C TYR A 417 2.69 16.07 -15.54
N GLY A 418 2.50 15.10 -16.41
CA GLY A 418 1.85 15.29 -17.71
C GLY A 418 1.02 14.07 -18.07
N ALA A 419 -0.19 14.29 -18.57
CA ALA A 419 -1.07 13.24 -19.04
C ALA A 419 -1.78 13.65 -20.34
N THR A 420 -2.13 12.65 -21.15
CA THR A 420 -2.99 12.76 -22.33
C THR A 420 -4.05 11.69 -22.23
N VAL A 421 -5.30 12.08 -22.35
CA VAL A 421 -6.48 11.22 -22.38
C VAL A 421 -7.07 11.24 -23.78
N ASP A 422 -7.29 10.06 -24.34
CA ASP A 422 -8.01 9.81 -25.60
C ASP A 422 -9.28 9.04 -25.23
N SER A 423 -10.38 9.76 -25.13
CA SER A 423 -11.68 9.26 -24.63
C SER A 423 -12.61 8.91 -25.79
N ASP A 424 -13.48 7.93 -25.60
CA ASP A 424 -14.60 7.63 -26.50
C ASP A 424 -15.60 8.79 -26.59
N LEU A 425 -15.72 9.61 -25.53
CA LEU A 425 -16.40 10.91 -25.57
C LEU A 425 -15.39 12.00 -25.91
N ALA A 426 -15.34 12.43 -27.18
CA ALA A 426 -14.34 13.35 -27.71
C ALA A 426 -14.16 14.64 -26.89
N ALA A 427 -15.23 15.15 -26.27
CA ALA A 427 -15.19 16.35 -25.42
C ALA A 427 -14.30 16.14 -24.14
N ASN A 428 -14.06 14.91 -23.73
CA ASN A 428 -13.21 14.56 -22.59
C ASN A 428 -11.76 14.23 -23.00
N SER A 429 -11.46 14.26 -24.30
CA SER A 429 -10.10 14.05 -24.82
C SER A 429 -9.30 15.35 -24.74
N ASP A 430 -8.22 15.36 -23.96
CA ASP A 430 -7.36 16.54 -23.76
C ASP A 430 -6.00 16.12 -23.17
N SER A 431 -5.14 17.07 -22.91
CA SER A 431 -3.86 16.91 -22.22
C SER A 431 -3.74 17.87 -21.05
N THR A 432 -3.12 17.41 -19.97
CA THR A 432 -2.84 18.23 -18.79
C THR A 432 -1.35 18.23 -18.47
N ARG A 433 -0.86 19.32 -17.87
CA ARG A 433 0.49 19.43 -17.31
C ARG A 433 0.43 20.21 -16.00
N ALA A 434 1.21 19.77 -15.04
CA ALA A 434 1.33 20.43 -13.74
C ALA A 434 2.74 20.31 -13.18
N ARG A 435 3.08 21.21 -12.27
CA ARG A 435 4.33 21.20 -11.53
C ARG A 435 4.07 21.55 -10.07
N ILE A 436 4.76 20.88 -9.18
CA ILE A 436 4.74 21.20 -7.75
C ILE A 436 6.15 21.15 -7.15
N THR A 437 6.43 22.03 -6.19
CA THR A 437 7.68 22.03 -5.43
C THR A 437 7.34 21.86 -3.95
N SER A 438 8.01 20.90 -3.31
CA SER A 438 7.76 20.43 -1.94
C SER A 438 9.01 20.60 -1.09
N PRO A 439 9.19 21.74 -0.36
CA PRO A 439 10.25 21.91 0.62
C PRO A 439 9.98 21.06 1.86
N LYS A 440 11.07 20.62 2.52
CA LYS A 440 11.04 19.78 3.71
C LYS A 440 12.18 20.15 4.66
N VAL A 441 11.89 20.16 5.97
CA VAL A 441 12.88 20.41 7.00
C VAL A 441 12.58 19.59 8.25
N ASN A 442 13.59 18.92 8.78
CA ASN A 442 13.53 18.16 10.02
C ASN A 442 14.67 18.65 10.94
N VAL A 443 14.37 18.85 12.20
CA VAL A 443 15.32 19.21 13.23
C VAL A 443 15.25 18.18 14.34
N ILE A 444 16.37 17.55 14.63
CA ILE A 444 16.48 16.46 15.60
C ILE A 444 17.43 16.91 16.73
N PHE A 445 16.89 16.90 17.95
CA PHE A 445 17.63 17.19 19.17
C PHE A 445 17.84 15.91 19.98
N GLY A 446 19.08 15.62 20.32
CA GLY A 446 19.47 14.44 21.07
C GLY A 446 20.52 13.60 20.34
N PRO A 447 20.87 12.42 20.90
CA PRO A 447 20.20 11.83 22.08
C PRO A 447 20.63 12.49 23.40
N PHE A 448 19.64 12.75 24.27
CA PHE A 448 19.87 13.10 25.67
C PHE A 448 19.34 11.95 26.52
N ALA A 449 20.17 11.28 27.29
CA ALA A 449 19.78 10.11 28.07
C ALA A 449 18.94 9.11 27.24
N ARG A 450 19.40 8.76 26.01
CA ARG A 450 18.74 7.83 25.07
C ARG A 450 17.33 8.31 24.61
N THR A 451 17.16 9.63 24.50
CA THR A 451 15.91 10.25 24.04
C THR A 451 16.21 11.29 22.98
N GLU A 452 15.47 11.25 21.87
CA GLU A 452 15.50 12.24 20.79
C GLU A 452 14.16 12.96 20.66
N TYR A 453 14.21 14.22 20.27
CA TYR A 453 13.08 15.09 19.98
C TYR A 453 13.13 15.51 18.52
N PHE A 454 12.01 15.46 17.85
CA PHE A 454 11.87 15.69 16.42
C PHE A 454 10.91 16.85 16.16
N PHE A 455 11.30 17.77 15.27
CA PHE A 455 10.45 18.80 14.72
C PHE A 455 10.49 18.66 13.20
N ASN A 456 9.39 18.24 12.60
CA ASN A 456 9.31 17.97 11.19
C ASN A 456 8.29 18.90 10.53
N TYR A 457 8.65 19.47 9.38
CA TYR A 457 7.75 20.23 8.53
C TYR A 457 8.01 19.89 7.07
N GLY A 458 6.96 19.71 6.28
CA GLY A 458 7.13 19.41 4.88
C GLY A 458 5.86 19.61 4.07
N HIS A 459 6.07 19.71 2.76
CA HIS A 459 5.03 19.67 1.76
C HIS A 459 5.05 18.32 1.07
N GLY A 460 3.87 17.80 0.73
CA GLY A 460 3.64 16.63 -0.10
C GLY A 460 2.58 16.91 -1.14
N PHE A 461 2.23 15.90 -1.88
CA PHE A 461 1.16 15.97 -2.86
C PHE A 461 0.67 14.57 -3.25
N HIS A 462 -0.49 14.51 -3.88
CA HIS A 462 -0.88 13.40 -4.74
C HIS A 462 -1.26 13.93 -6.14
N SER A 463 -1.03 13.10 -7.15
CA SER A 463 -1.55 13.32 -8.49
C SER A 463 -2.98 12.77 -8.57
N ASN A 464 -3.87 13.45 -9.29
CA ASN A 464 -5.22 12.98 -9.56
C ASN A 464 -5.27 12.05 -10.79
N ASP A 465 -6.37 11.30 -10.93
CA ASP A 465 -6.66 10.52 -12.12
C ASP A 465 -6.68 11.44 -13.35
N ALA A 466 -5.93 11.07 -14.38
CA ALA A 466 -5.81 11.86 -15.60
C ALA A 466 -7.18 12.16 -16.24
N ARG A 467 -8.13 11.22 -16.16
CA ARG A 467 -9.47 11.35 -16.74
C ARG A 467 -10.27 12.46 -16.07
N GLY A 468 -10.09 12.67 -14.76
CA GLY A 468 -10.69 13.78 -14.03
C GLY A 468 -10.07 15.14 -14.37
N THR A 469 -8.79 15.17 -14.76
CA THR A 469 -8.11 16.42 -15.14
C THR A 469 -8.50 16.94 -16.52
N THR A 470 -9.09 16.10 -17.38
CA THR A 470 -9.49 16.44 -18.75
C THR A 470 -11.00 16.46 -18.95
N ILE A 471 -11.78 15.95 -17.98
CA ILE A 471 -13.24 15.86 -18.06
C ILE A 471 -13.87 17.22 -18.35
N THR A 472 -14.88 17.25 -19.21
CA THR A 472 -15.72 18.42 -19.48
C THR A 472 -17.20 18.08 -19.43
N LEU A 473 -17.53 16.80 -19.71
CA LEU A 473 -18.88 16.27 -19.65
C LEU A 473 -18.89 14.99 -18.81
N ASP A 474 -19.87 14.87 -17.94
CA ASP A 474 -20.17 13.62 -17.25
C ASP A 474 -20.55 12.54 -18.29
N PRO A 475 -19.90 11.37 -18.31
CA PRO A 475 -20.12 10.38 -19.35
C PRO A 475 -21.48 9.68 -19.27
N GLY A 476 -22.11 9.63 -18.10
CA GLY A 476 -23.43 9.00 -17.90
C GLY A 476 -24.59 9.91 -18.23
N THR A 477 -24.49 11.21 -17.89
CA THR A 477 -25.58 12.20 -18.01
C THR A 477 -25.37 13.22 -19.14
N LEU A 478 -24.14 13.35 -19.66
CA LEU A 478 -23.69 14.38 -20.60
C LEU A 478 -23.82 15.81 -20.04
N ALA A 479 -24.02 15.97 -18.74
CA ALA A 479 -23.99 17.27 -18.08
C ALA A 479 -22.56 17.82 -17.97
N PRO A 480 -22.38 19.14 -17.91
CA PRO A 480 -21.06 19.74 -17.65
C PRO A 480 -20.45 19.21 -16.37
N ALA A 481 -19.18 18.79 -16.43
CA ALA A 481 -18.40 18.31 -15.28
C ALA A 481 -17.17 19.21 -15.05
N GLU A 482 -16.81 19.41 -13.77
CA GLU A 482 -15.64 20.20 -13.41
C GLU A 482 -14.36 19.39 -13.48
N LYS A 483 -13.30 19.99 -14.04
CA LYS A 483 -11.96 19.39 -14.05
C LYS A 483 -11.34 19.43 -12.66
N VAL A 484 -10.69 18.34 -12.27
CA VAL A 484 -9.90 18.31 -11.04
C VAL A 484 -8.48 18.84 -11.25
N PRO A 485 -7.82 19.41 -10.22
CA PRO A 485 -6.41 19.76 -10.33
C PRO A 485 -5.55 18.53 -10.50
N ALA A 486 -4.56 18.56 -11.40
CA ALA A 486 -3.71 17.42 -11.67
C ALA A 486 -2.83 17.02 -10.45
N LEU A 487 -2.46 17.99 -9.60
CA LEU A 487 -1.66 17.78 -8.39
C LEU A 487 -2.30 18.51 -7.22
N VAL A 488 -2.53 17.80 -6.13
CA VAL A 488 -3.12 18.35 -4.87
C VAL A 488 -2.05 18.47 -3.82
N LYS A 489 -1.88 19.68 -3.29
CA LYS A 489 -0.85 20.00 -2.29
C LYS A 489 -1.29 19.60 -0.88
N THR A 490 -0.36 18.98 -0.15
CA THR A 490 -0.45 18.72 1.28
C THR A 490 0.64 19.51 2.03
N ARG A 491 0.35 19.93 3.27
CA ARG A 491 1.32 20.47 4.22
C ARG A 491 1.23 19.68 5.52
N GLY A 492 2.37 19.29 6.06
CA GLY A 492 2.47 18.54 7.31
C GLY A 492 3.41 19.19 8.31
N ALA A 493 3.07 19.07 9.58
CA ALA A 493 3.96 19.39 10.69
C ALA A 493 3.83 18.29 11.77
N GLU A 494 4.96 17.96 12.40
CA GLU A 494 5.00 16.94 13.45
C GLU A 494 6.00 17.39 14.54
N PHE A 495 5.58 17.18 15.80
CA PHE A 495 6.48 17.14 16.95
C PHE A 495 6.52 15.70 17.46
N GLY A 496 7.71 15.14 17.62
CA GLY A 496 7.87 13.75 18.03
C GLY A 496 8.91 13.57 19.13
N VAL A 497 8.77 12.49 19.89
CA VAL A 497 9.74 12.04 20.89
C VAL A 497 9.97 10.56 20.70
N ARG A 498 11.23 10.14 20.70
CA ARG A 498 11.63 8.72 20.72
C ARG A 498 12.56 8.47 21.89
N THR A 499 12.31 7.41 22.66
CA THR A 499 13.10 7.13 23.86
C THR A 499 13.32 5.63 24.07
N GLU A 500 14.48 5.33 24.62
CA GLU A 500 14.91 4.01 25.12
C GLU A 500 15.40 4.09 26.56
N LEU A 501 14.84 5.01 27.36
CA LEU A 501 15.22 5.19 28.78
C LEU A 501 15.04 3.92 29.59
N VAL A 502 13.98 3.18 29.33
CA VAL A 502 13.71 1.89 30.01
C VAL A 502 14.37 0.77 29.20
N PRO A 503 15.25 -0.04 29.80
CA PRO A 503 15.91 -1.14 29.11
C PRO A 503 14.90 -2.09 28.46
N GLY A 504 15.10 -2.35 27.16
CA GLY A 504 14.22 -3.21 26.36
C GLY A 504 12.94 -2.53 25.87
N LEU A 505 12.65 -1.29 26.25
CA LEU A 505 11.51 -0.53 25.77
C LEU A 505 11.97 0.54 24.75
N GLN A 506 11.42 0.45 23.54
CA GLN A 506 11.44 1.52 22.56
C GLN A 506 10.06 2.18 22.54
N SER A 507 9.97 3.46 22.81
CA SER A 507 8.72 4.22 22.81
C SER A 507 8.84 5.43 21.91
N SER A 508 7.83 5.68 21.06
CA SER A 508 7.74 6.88 20.24
C SER A 508 6.36 7.52 20.35
N LEU A 509 6.34 8.83 20.52
CA LEU A 509 5.13 9.65 20.57
C LEU A 509 5.21 10.71 19.48
N SER A 510 4.15 10.89 18.69
CA SER A 510 4.03 11.91 17.67
C SER A 510 2.76 12.71 17.83
N LEU A 511 2.87 14.03 17.78
CA LEU A 511 1.78 14.98 17.60
C LEU A 511 1.89 15.54 16.19
N TRP A 512 0.85 15.38 15.38
CA TRP A 512 0.92 15.73 13.95
C TRP A 512 -0.29 16.53 13.47
N ARG A 513 -0.06 17.30 12.40
CA ARG A 513 -1.09 18.06 11.68
C ARG A 513 -0.82 17.99 10.19
N LEU A 514 -1.89 17.74 9.40
CA LEU A 514 -1.87 17.72 7.93
C LEU A 514 -3.00 18.60 7.40
N THR A 515 -2.73 19.35 6.33
CA THR A 515 -3.74 20.11 5.58
C THR A 515 -3.65 19.74 4.12
N LEU A 516 -4.80 19.43 3.50
CA LEU A 516 -4.92 19.16 2.07
C LEU A 516 -5.68 20.29 1.39
N ALA A 517 -5.24 20.66 0.20
CA ALA A 517 -5.91 21.70 -0.59
C ALA A 517 -7.26 21.23 -1.16
N SER A 518 -7.44 19.92 -1.34
CA SER A 518 -8.66 19.29 -1.83
C SER A 518 -8.67 17.81 -1.46
N GLU A 519 -9.84 17.24 -1.20
CA GLU A 519 -10.06 15.79 -1.06
C GLU A 519 -10.63 15.19 -2.36
N LEU A 520 -10.62 15.95 -3.43
CA LEU A 520 -11.26 15.59 -4.68
C LEU A 520 -10.69 14.28 -5.23
N ILE A 521 -11.57 13.35 -5.50
CA ILE A 521 -11.27 12.01 -5.99
C ILE A 521 -12.04 11.77 -7.29
N PHE A 522 -11.43 11.09 -8.24
CA PHE A 522 -12.14 10.52 -9.38
C PHE A 522 -12.86 9.26 -8.91
N THR A 523 -14.17 9.26 -8.99
CA THR A 523 -15.00 8.12 -8.61
C THR A 523 -15.05 7.12 -9.76
N GLY A 524 -14.30 6.02 -9.62
CA GLY A 524 -14.19 4.99 -10.66
C GLY A 524 -15.52 4.33 -11.02
N ASP A 525 -16.41 4.21 -10.04
CA ASP A 525 -17.73 3.58 -10.19
C ASP A 525 -18.73 4.46 -10.97
N ALA A 526 -18.54 5.76 -10.92
CA ALA A 526 -19.34 6.72 -11.68
C ALA A 526 -18.67 7.18 -13.00
N GLY A 527 -17.36 6.96 -13.13
CA GLY A 527 -16.57 7.42 -14.26
C GLY A 527 -16.42 8.95 -14.34
N THR A 528 -16.73 9.65 -13.27
CA THR A 528 -16.76 11.11 -13.15
C THR A 528 -16.02 11.59 -11.91
N THR A 529 -16.04 12.89 -11.63
CA THR A 529 -15.40 13.52 -10.46
C THR A 529 -16.45 14.08 -9.52
N GLU A 530 -16.20 13.97 -8.23
CA GLU A 530 -16.98 14.66 -7.20
C GLU A 530 -16.25 15.91 -6.75
N ALA A 531 -16.97 17.02 -6.58
CA ALA A 531 -16.43 18.26 -6.02
C ALA A 531 -15.96 18.01 -4.59
N SER A 532 -14.75 18.43 -4.25
CA SER A 532 -14.21 18.22 -2.94
C SER A 532 -13.64 19.51 -2.34
N ARG A 533 -13.54 19.49 -1.04
CA ARG A 533 -13.27 20.61 -0.15
C ARG A 533 -11.89 20.47 0.46
N ALA A 534 -11.27 21.59 0.86
CA ALA A 534 -10.02 21.57 1.61
C ALA A 534 -10.22 20.96 3.00
N SER A 535 -9.20 20.27 3.52
CA SER A 535 -9.32 19.56 4.79
C SER A 535 -8.15 19.79 5.73
N LEU A 536 -8.45 19.57 7.03
CA LEU A 536 -7.51 19.57 8.14
C LEU A 536 -7.59 18.25 8.88
N ARG A 537 -6.43 17.62 9.09
CA ARG A 537 -6.25 16.46 9.95
C ARG A 537 -5.23 16.74 11.03
N ARG A 538 -5.47 16.23 12.24
CA ARG A 538 -4.56 16.33 13.39
C ARG A 538 -4.71 15.13 14.29
N GLY A 539 -3.66 14.77 15.00
CA GLY A 539 -3.73 13.61 15.88
C GLY A 539 -2.50 13.38 16.72
N ILE A 540 -2.59 12.31 17.49
CA ILE A 540 -1.54 11.79 18.35
C ILE A 540 -1.37 10.30 18.06
N GLU A 541 -0.12 9.86 17.99
CA GLU A 541 0.26 8.45 17.83
C GLU A 541 1.28 8.09 18.90
N TRP A 542 1.07 6.96 19.59
CA TRP A 542 1.98 6.44 20.59
C TRP A 542 2.27 4.98 20.31
N SER A 543 3.54 4.66 20.03
CA SER A 543 3.99 3.34 19.64
C SER A 543 5.03 2.84 20.63
N ASN A 544 4.87 1.61 21.09
CA ASN A 544 5.73 0.98 22.09
C ASN A 544 6.12 -0.42 21.68
N ARG A 545 7.39 -0.75 21.88
CA ARG A 545 7.98 -2.07 21.65
C ARG A 545 8.79 -2.44 22.88
N TYR A 546 8.36 -3.49 23.58
CA TYR A 546 8.96 -3.89 24.83
C TYR A 546 9.44 -5.34 24.76
N ILE A 547 10.73 -5.56 24.96
CA ILE A 547 11.40 -6.85 24.96
C ILE A 547 12.04 -7.06 26.34
N PRO A 548 11.26 -7.38 27.39
CA PRO A 548 11.79 -7.58 28.74
C PRO A 548 12.66 -8.84 28.86
N ARG A 549 12.43 -9.81 27.99
CA ARG A 549 13.16 -11.07 27.90
C ARG A 549 13.29 -11.49 26.42
N PRO A 550 14.31 -12.26 26.02
CA PRO A 550 14.47 -12.69 24.62
C PRO A 550 13.29 -13.51 24.07
N TRP A 551 12.53 -14.18 24.94
CA TRP A 551 11.39 -14.99 24.58
C TRP A 551 10.04 -14.24 24.64
N LEU A 552 9.99 -13.00 25.17
CA LEU A 552 8.76 -12.21 25.31
C LEU A 552 8.89 -10.88 24.59
N ILE A 553 8.01 -10.63 23.62
CA ILE A 553 7.90 -9.37 22.92
C ILE A 553 6.46 -8.86 23.07
N VAL A 554 6.33 -7.60 23.49
CA VAL A 554 5.05 -6.90 23.63
C VAL A 554 5.09 -5.64 22.79
N ASP A 555 4.07 -5.38 22.01
CA ASP A 555 3.90 -4.14 21.26
C ASP A 555 2.51 -3.54 21.47
N LEU A 556 2.46 -2.22 21.51
CA LEU A 556 1.24 -1.44 21.69
C LEU A 556 1.32 -0.19 20.82
N ASP A 557 0.35 -0.05 19.92
CA ASP A 557 0.16 1.16 19.12
C ASP A 557 -1.21 1.76 19.42
N LEU A 558 -1.22 3.04 19.74
CA LEU A 558 -2.43 3.82 19.96
C LEU A 558 -2.40 5.03 19.03
N SER A 559 -3.50 5.28 18.33
CA SER A 559 -3.67 6.46 17.47
C SER A 559 -5.04 7.08 17.70
N ALA A 560 -5.05 8.40 17.86
CA ALA A 560 -6.28 9.19 17.88
C ALA A 560 -6.12 10.36 16.90
N SER A 561 -7.12 10.55 16.06
CA SER A 561 -7.10 11.57 15.01
C SER A 561 -8.46 12.26 14.89
N ARG A 562 -8.44 13.49 14.37
CA ARG A 562 -9.61 14.23 13.93
C ARG A 562 -9.37 14.78 12.54
N ALA A 563 -10.32 14.52 11.65
CA ALA A 563 -10.32 15.01 10.28
C ALA A 563 -11.60 15.78 10.03
N GLU A 564 -11.48 16.96 9.41
CA GLU A 564 -12.61 17.84 9.13
C GLU A 564 -12.35 18.66 7.86
N PHE A 565 -13.41 18.95 7.10
CA PHE A 565 -13.36 19.98 6.07
C PHE A 565 -13.19 21.37 6.72
N THR A 566 -12.54 22.30 6.02
CA THR A 566 -12.15 23.61 6.59
C THR A 566 -13.09 24.74 6.26
N ASP A 567 -14.05 24.53 5.38
CA ASP A 567 -15.10 25.48 4.99
C ASP A 567 -16.37 25.28 5.85
N ALA A 568 -17.31 26.21 5.70
CA ALA A 568 -18.62 26.15 6.34
C ALA A 568 -19.65 25.72 5.28
N ASP A 569 -19.96 24.43 5.24
CA ASP A 569 -20.99 23.89 4.35
C ASP A 569 -22.21 23.42 5.18
N PRO A 570 -23.45 23.70 4.72
CA PRO A 570 -24.66 23.21 5.38
C PRO A 570 -24.74 21.68 5.52
N ALA A 571 -24.10 20.92 4.61
CA ALA A 571 -24.02 19.46 4.69
C ALA A 571 -23.20 18.96 5.88
N GLY A 572 -22.37 19.82 6.50
CA GLY A 572 -21.49 19.46 7.60
C GLY A 572 -20.02 19.50 7.24
N ASN A 573 -19.16 19.17 8.20
CA ASN A 573 -17.70 19.23 8.01
C ASN A 573 -16.99 17.92 8.37
N ALA A 574 -17.70 16.85 8.71
CA ALA A 574 -17.08 15.54 8.91
C ALA A 574 -16.66 14.95 7.55
N ILE A 575 -15.52 14.28 7.51
CA ILE A 575 -15.05 13.60 6.29
C ILE A 575 -15.54 12.16 6.36
N PRO A 576 -16.37 11.69 5.42
CA PRO A 576 -16.87 10.33 5.39
C PRO A 576 -15.72 9.29 5.39
N GLY A 577 -15.85 8.28 6.25
CA GLY A 577 -14.84 7.23 6.39
C GLY A 577 -13.58 7.63 7.16
N ALA A 578 -13.43 8.90 7.60
CA ALA A 578 -12.25 9.35 8.33
C ALA A 578 -12.09 8.61 9.66
N ILE A 579 -10.90 8.03 9.87
CA ILE A 579 -10.60 7.22 11.05
C ILE A 579 -10.33 8.11 12.28
N ASP A 580 -11.04 7.83 13.39
CA ASP A 580 -10.90 8.59 14.64
C ASP A 580 -9.91 7.93 15.62
N LYS A 581 -10.03 6.62 15.83
CA LYS A 581 -9.27 5.89 16.84
C LYS A 581 -8.86 4.52 16.35
N VAL A 582 -7.60 4.19 16.56
CA VAL A 582 -7.01 2.87 16.27
C VAL A 582 -6.21 2.42 17.47
N ALA A 583 -6.30 1.14 17.80
CA ALA A 583 -5.37 0.49 18.72
C ALA A 583 -4.95 -0.87 18.19
N SER A 584 -3.68 -1.18 18.36
CA SER A 584 -3.08 -2.47 18.08
C SER A 584 -2.30 -2.92 19.32
N PHE A 585 -2.53 -4.16 19.76
CA PHE A 585 -1.78 -4.75 20.86
C PHE A 585 -1.34 -6.15 20.48
N GLY A 586 -0.06 -6.44 20.64
CA GLY A 586 0.52 -7.73 20.32
C GLY A 586 1.37 -8.29 21.43
N VAL A 587 1.32 -9.61 21.58
CA VAL A 587 2.20 -10.38 22.45
C VAL A 587 2.75 -11.55 21.68
N THR A 588 4.07 -11.74 21.72
CA THR A 588 4.75 -12.89 21.11
C THR A 588 5.61 -13.57 22.14
N LEU A 589 5.41 -14.87 22.29
CA LEU A 589 6.18 -15.78 23.13
C LEU A 589 6.98 -16.72 22.23
N ASN A 590 8.29 -16.55 22.19
CA ASN A 590 9.17 -17.33 21.32
C ASN A 590 9.80 -18.49 22.10
N ASP A 591 9.76 -19.69 21.51
CA ASP A 591 10.51 -20.87 21.96
C ASP A 591 10.32 -21.23 23.45
N ILE A 592 9.06 -21.20 23.92
CA ILE A 592 8.71 -21.74 25.24
C ILE A 592 8.67 -23.28 25.13
N GLY A 593 9.82 -23.91 25.32
CA GLY A 593 10.00 -25.35 25.04
C GLY A 593 9.86 -25.63 23.53
N ARG A 594 8.79 -26.34 23.17
CA ARG A 594 8.47 -26.62 21.74
C ARG A 594 7.43 -25.68 21.15
N TRP A 595 6.91 -24.72 21.92
CA TRP A 595 5.85 -23.83 21.53
C TRP A 595 6.37 -22.41 21.26
N SER A 596 5.83 -21.78 20.24
CA SER A 596 5.85 -20.33 20.06
C SER A 596 4.40 -19.87 19.91
N LEU A 597 4.05 -18.78 20.58
CA LEU A 597 2.68 -18.27 20.63
C LEU A 597 2.69 -16.79 20.24
N ALA A 598 1.75 -16.35 19.43
CA ALA A 598 1.56 -14.93 19.14
C ALA A 598 0.06 -14.58 19.17
N GLY A 599 -0.26 -13.49 19.84
CA GLY A 599 -1.59 -12.90 19.84
C GLY A 599 -1.54 -11.46 19.34
N HIS A 600 -2.54 -11.08 18.57
CA HIS A 600 -2.68 -9.73 18.06
C HIS A 600 -4.14 -9.28 18.20
N LEU A 601 -4.35 -8.14 18.87
CA LEU A 601 -5.63 -7.45 18.98
C LEU A 601 -5.59 -6.20 18.12
N ARG A 602 -6.61 -6.01 17.28
CA ARG A 602 -6.87 -4.81 16.49
C ARG A 602 -8.18 -4.18 16.91
N TYR A 603 -8.17 -2.88 17.21
CA TYR A 603 -9.35 -2.05 17.41
C TYR A 603 -9.44 -1.00 16.30
N PHE A 604 -10.58 -0.95 15.63
CA PHE A 604 -10.93 0.03 14.61
C PHE A 604 -12.16 0.81 15.14
N GLY A 605 -11.99 2.10 15.42
CA GLY A 605 -13.01 2.94 16.02
C GLY A 605 -14.16 3.28 15.08
N PRO A 606 -15.28 3.78 15.64
CA PRO A 606 -16.40 4.28 14.84
C PRO A 606 -15.98 5.55 14.09
N ARG A 607 -16.53 5.75 12.89
CA ARG A 607 -16.19 6.86 12.00
C ARG A 607 -17.46 7.44 11.37
N PRO A 608 -17.48 8.74 10.97
CA PRO A 608 -18.58 9.32 10.23
C PRO A 608 -18.76 8.62 8.89
N LEU A 609 -19.99 8.45 8.45
CA LEU A 609 -20.32 7.90 7.12
C LEU A 609 -20.86 8.98 6.17
N ILE A 610 -21.28 10.12 6.70
CA ILE A 610 -21.73 11.33 5.98
C ILE A 610 -21.22 12.59 6.68
N GLU A 611 -21.29 13.73 5.98
CA GLU A 611 -20.64 14.99 6.38
C GLU A 611 -21.26 15.62 7.63
N ASP A 612 -22.56 15.46 7.89
CA ASP A 612 -23.23 15.95 9.10
C ASP A 612 -22.99 15.08 10.33
N ASN A 613 -22.26 13.93 10.13
CA ASN A 613 -21.92 12.95 11.17
C ASN A 613 -23.14 12.31 11.87
N SER A 614 -24.36 12.39 11.30
CA SER A 614 -25.55 11.75 11.83
C SER A 614 -25.55 10.23 11.67
N GLN A 615 -24.83 9.73 10.66
CA GLN A 615 -24.61 8.29 10.43
C GLN A 615 -23.17 7.93 10.72
N ARG A 616 -22.97 6.91 11.54
CA ARG A 616 -21.63 6.42 11.92
C ARG A 616 -21.52 4.91 11.78
N SER A 617 -20.33 4.45 11.43
CA SER A 617 -19.99 3.03 11.48
C SER A 617 -19.97 2.52 12.92
N GLN A 618 -20.05 1.20 13.09
CA GLN A 618 -19.73 0.57 14.37
C GLN A 618 -18.21 0.40 14.52
N SER A 619 -17.74 0.30 15.79
CA SER A 619 -16.37 -0.11 16.05
C SER A 619 -16.21 -1.62 15.84
N SER A 620 -15.00 -2.04 15.43
CA SER A 620 -14.65 -3.45 15.38
C SER A 620 -13.44 -3.77 16.26
N ILE A 621 -13.48 -4.94 16.89
CA ILE A 621 -12.35 -5.54 17.60
C ILE A 621 -12.13 -6.93 17.02
N ASN A 622 -10.91 -7.17 16.54
CA ASN A 622 -10.49 -8.47 16.05
C ASN A 622 -9.31 -8.96 16.87
N VAL A 623 -9.33 -10.25 17.25
CA VAL A 623 -8.20 -10.91 17.89
C VAL A 623 -7.82 -12.13 17.08
N ALA A 624 -6.55 -12.15 16.67
CA ALA A 624 -5.94 -13.29 15.99
C ALA A 624 -4.88 -13.95 16.85
N LEU A 625 -4.77 -15.26 16.78
CA LEU A 625 -3.78 -16.06 17.51
C LEU A 625 -3.05 -17.00 16.55
N ARG A 626 -1.76 -17.17 16.78
CA ARG A 626 -0.94 -18.24 16.20
C ARG A 626 -0.33 -19.07 17.32
N ALA A 627 -0.44 -20.39 17.26
CA ALA A 627 0.33 -21.32 18.05
C ALA A 627 1.17 -22.18 17.10
N ALA A 628 2.49 -22.14 17.25
CA ALA A 628 3.43 -22.94 16.47
C ALA A 628 4.06 -24.00 17.37
N TYR A 629 3.92 -25.28 16.99
CA TYR A 629 4.50 -26.42 17.70
C TYR A 629 5.65 -27.02 16.89
N ARG A 630 6.83 -27.12 17.46
CA ARG A 630 8.02 -27.68 16.84
C ARG A 630 8.00 -29.21 16.97
N LEU A 631 7.61 -29.89 15.88
CA LEU A 631 7.63 -31.35 15.76
C LEU A 631 9.08 -31.86 15.67
N HIS A 632 9.90 -31.19 14.85
CA HIS A 632 11.32 -31.47 14.59
C HIS A 632 12.08 -30.14 14.47
N PRO A 633 13.40 -30.02 14.62
CA PRO A 633 14.13 -28.79 14.40
C PRO A 633 13.77 -28.06 13.10
N ASN A 634 13.47 -28.82 12.04
CA ASN A 634 13.12 -28.31 10.71
C ASN A 634 11.63 -28.46 10.36
N LEU A 635 10.75 -28.81 11.32
CA LEU A 635 9.33 -29.04 11.03
C LEU A 635 8.46 -28.45 12.13
N ARG A 636 7.54 -27.56 11.76
CA ARG A 636 6.60 -26.91 12.67
C ARG A 636 5.17 -27.12 12.19
N LEU A 637 4.26 -27.22 13.14
CA LEU A 637 2.82 -27.20 12.92
C LEU A 637 2.28 -25.87 13.43
N HIS A 638 1.66 -25.09 12.56
CA HIS A 638 1.04 -23.82 12.89
C HIS A 638 -0.48 -24.02 13.02
N PHE A 639 -1.05 -23.43 14.05
CA PHE A 639 -2.47 -23.31 14.30
C PHE A 639 -2.81 -21.82 14.35
N ASP A 640 -3.55 -21.34 13.38
CA ASP A 640 -3.98 -19.94 13.29
C ASP A 640 -5.47 -19.85 13.57
N VAL A 641 -5.85 -18.88 14.39
CA VAL A 641 -7.24 -18.54 14.69
C VAL A 641 -7.43 -17.07 14.39
N HIS A 642 -8.30 -16.76 13.43
CA HIS A 642 -8.75 -15.40 13.16
C HIS A 642 -10.11 -15.16 13.80
N ASN A 643 -10.39 -13.93 14.23
CA ASN A 643 -11.61 -13.55 14.95
C ASN A 643 -11.94 -14.52 16.10
N LEU A 644 -10.98 -14.68 17.02
CA LEU A 644 -11.03 -15.64 18.14
C LEU A 644 -12.37 -15.64 18.89
N PHE A 645 -12.96 -14.47 19.12
CA PHE A 645 -14.20 -14.30 19.88
C PHE A 645 -15.46 -14.41 19.01
N ASN A 646 -15.31 -14.74 17.71
CA ASN A 646 -16.41 -14.85 16.75
C ASN A 646 -17.35 -13.62 16.76
N ARG A 647 -16.76 -12.42 16.83
CA ARG A 647 -17.53 -11.18 16.84
C ARG A 647 -18.15 -10.91 15.47
N LYS A 648 -19.43 -10.57 15.49
CA LYS A 648 -20.16 -10.12 14.29
C LYS A 648 -19.85 -8.64 14.06
N ALA A 649 -18.74 -8.34 13.38
CA ALA A 649 -18.32 -7.00 13.02
C ALA A 649 -18.46 -6.77 11.52
N SER A 650 -18.47 -5.52 11.09
CA SER A 650 -18.25 -5.13 9.70
C SER A 650 -16.75 -4.93 9.48
N ASP A 651 -16.26 -5.34 8.33
CA ASP A 651 -14.91 -5.00 7.87
C ASP A 651 -14.90 -3.52 7.44
N ILE A 652 -16.00 -3.08 6.78
CA ILE A 652 -16.26 -1.69 6.45
C ILE A 652 -17.76 -1.40 6.38
N ASP A 653 -18.14 -0.14 6.60
CA ASP A 653 -19.50 0.39 6.47
C ASP A 653 -19.49 1.64 5.60
N TYR A 654 -20.55 1.82 4.80
CA TYR A 654 -20.87 2.99 3.98
C TYR A 654 -22.33 3.40 4.22
N PHE A 655 -22.70 4.62 3.84
CA PHE A 655 -24.09 5.08 3.86
C PHE A 655 -24.43 5.69 2.49
N TYR A 656 -25.35 5.08 1.78
CA TYR A 656 -25.82 5.56 0.48
C TYR A 656 -27.18 4.93 0.11
N ALA A 657 -27.85 5.51 -0.91
CA ALA A 657 -29.09 4.99 -1.45
C ALA A 657 -28.87 3.76 -2.33
N SER A 658 -29.66 2.70 -2.12
CA SER A 658 -29.72 1.55 -3.01
C SER A 658 -31.18 1.07 -3.15
N ARG A 659 -31.47 0.29 -4.21
CA ARG A 659 -32.79 -0.25 -4.45
C ARG A 659 -32.74 -1.76 -4.62
N LEU A 660 -33.45 -2.48 -3.76
CA LEU A 660 -33.61 -3.92 -3.90
C LEU A 660 -34.72 -4.24 -4.92
N ARG A 661 -34.68 -5.43 -5.48
CA ARG A 661 -35.73 -5.87 -6.42
C ARG A 661 -37.10 -5.83 -5.75
N GLY A 662 -38.05 -5.12 -6.37
CA GLY A 662 -39.42 -4.94 -5.84
C GLY A 662 -39.64 -3.76 -4.94
N GLU A 663 -38.59 -3.03 -4.53
CA GLU A 663 -38.76 -1.75 -3.83
C GLU A 663 -39.27 -0.66 -4.79
N PRO A 664 -40.18 0.22 -4.35
CA PRO A 664 -40.76 1.26 -5.23
C PRO A 664 -39.76 2.39 -5.58
N ALA A 665 -38.80 2.65 -4.69
CA ALA A 665 -37.79 3.71 -4.84
C ALA A 665 -36.49 3.31 -4.14
N PRO A 666 -35.36 3.96 -4.44
CA PRO A 666 -34.11 3.81 -3.67
C PRO A 666 -34.30 4.19 -2.19
N VAL A 667 -33.60 3.51 -1.30
CA VAL A 667 -33.66 3.68 0.15
C VAL A 667 -32.25 3.92 0.67
N ASP A 668 -32.06 5.03 1.43
CA ASP A 668 -30.83 5.31 2.14
C ASP A 668 -30.64 4.29 3.27
N ASP A 669 -29.47 3.65 3.30
CA ASP A 669 -29.16 2.62 4.29
C ASP A 669 -27.66 2.52 4.55
N ILE A 670 -27.31 1.91 5.67
CA ILE A 670 -25.93 1.47 5.91
C ILE A 670 -25.70 0.19 5.13
N HIS A 671 -24.70 0.25 4.23
CA HIS A 671 -24.17 -0.89 3.49
C HIS A 671 -22.89 -1.34 4.15
N PHE A 672 -22.77 -2.63 4.42
CA PHE A 672 -21.61 -3.16 5.12
C PHE A 672 -21.06 -4.42 4.43
N HIS A 673 -19.74 -4.55 4.47
CA HIS A 673 -19.10 -5.83 4.16
C HIS A 673 -18.83 -6.56 5.48
N PRO A 674 -19.37 -7.79 5.68
CA PRO A 674 -19.17 -8.52 6.91
C PRO A 674 -17.70 -8.91 7.11
N ALA A 675 -17.16 -8.69 8.30
CA ALA A 675 -15.90 -9.32 8.70
C ALA A 675 -16.10 -10.84 8.78
N GLU A 676 -15.06 -11.59 8.41
CA GLU A 676 -15.09 -13.04 8.48
C GLU A 676 -15.38 -13.54 9.92
N PRO A 677 -16.17 -14.59 10.09
CA PRO A 677 -16.41 -15.22 11.37
C PRO A 677 -15.11 -15.87 11.88
N ARG A 678 -15.14 -16.45 13.09
CA ARG A 678 -13.97 -17.19 13.56
C ARG A 678 -13.57 -18.26 12.56
N SER A 679 -12.34 -18.16 12.07
CA SER A 679 -11.76 -19.13 11.14
C SER A 679 -10.50 -19.77 11.74
N LEU A 680 -10.33 -21.06 11.45
CA LEU A 680 -9.22 -21.86 11.88
C LEU A 680 -8.42 -22.28 10.65
N ARG A 681 -7.10 -22.15 10.73
CA ARG A 681 -6.18 -22.64 9.71
C ARG A 681 -5.08 -23.48 10.37
N VAL A 682 -4.69 -24.56 9.72
CA VAL A 682 -3.58 -25.41 10.16
C VAL A 682 -2.59 -25.51 9.01
N ALA A 683 -1.31 -25.29 9.31
CA ALA A 683 -0.27 -25.41 8.29
C ALA A 683 0.91 -26.21 8.81
N LEU A 684 1.41 -27.11 7.98
CA LEU A 684 2.69 -27.80 8.20
C LEU A 684 3.77 -27.01 7.48
N VAL A 685 4.78 -26.56 8.21
CA VAL A 685 5.87 -25.72 7.71
C VAL A 685 7.18 -26.46 7.91
N GLY A 686 7.86 -26.79 6.82
CA GLY A 686 9.18 -27.42 6.79
C GLY A 686 10.25 -26.42 6.36
N ASN A 687 11.40 -26.43 7.05
CA ASN A 687 12.61 -25.70 6.65
C ASN A 687 13.64 -26.72 6.12
N PHE A 688 14.38 -26.35 5.05
CA PHE A 688 15.36 -27.25 4.41
C PHE A 688 16.56 -26.52 3.85
#